data_edf210e930a486f902032ccc8190affc
#
_entry.id   edf210e930a486f902032ccc8190affc
#
_cell.length_a   1.000
_cell.length_b   1.000
_cell.length_c   1.000
_cell.angle_alpha   90.00
_cell.angle_beta   90.00
_cell.angle_gamma   90.00
#
_symmetry.space_group_name_H-M   'P 1'
#
loop_
_entity.id
_entity.type
_entity.pdbx_description
1 polymer ?
#
loop_
_entity_poly.entity_id
_entity_poly.type
_entity_poly.pdbx_seq_one_letter_code
_entity_poly.pdbx_strand_id
1 'polypeptide(L)'
;MANDKIVIHGARAHNLKDIDVTIPRDKLVVITGLSGSGKSSLAFDTLYAEGQRRYVESLSAYARQFLGQMDKPDVDSIDGLSPAISIDQKTTSKNPRSTVGTVTEINDYLRLLWARVGQPICPNDGTEISSQSVEQMVDRVLALPERTKLQIMSPIVRGKKGQHKKIFEKIQREGYVRVQVDGEVMDVSTDLELDKNKKHDINIVVDRIVVKDGVRSRLFDSFEAALRLSDGYATADVIDGEQLLFSEHYACPICGFTVGALEPRLFSFNAPFGACPECDGLGLKLEVDTDLVVPDTSKTLREGAIAPWNPISSQYYPQMLEQACTAFKIDMDRPFSKLTPRQKDIILNGSQGKEFHFHYENDFGGVRDVEVPFEGVLSNIDRRYRETNSDFTRTQMRTYMTELTCQTCHGKRLNRQALAVKVGGQDIAEVSDNAIKDGLPFFDHLELSEKDQVIAKPILKEVHDRLTFLINVGLDYLTLSRSAGTLSGGEAQRIRLATQIGSNLSGVLYILDEPSIGLHQRDNDRLIGSLKKMRDLGNTLIVVEHDEDTMRAADYLIDIGPGAGDLGGEVMAAGTPTEVEQNPNSLTGRYLAGQDYIPVPLKRRQGNGKKVRVTGAAENNLKDLTVDFPLGEFVAVTGVSGSGKSTLVNTILKKALAQKMNRNSAKPGQYKTITGYQNLEKLINIDQSPIGRTPRSNPATYTGVFDNVRDLFAQTNEAKLRGYKKGRFSFNVKGGRCEACKGDGIIKIEMNFLPDVYVPCEICHGSRYNSETLEVVYKGKNIAEILDMTVSEATEFFENIPKIARKLQTIVDVGLGYVTLGQSATTLSGGEAQRMKLASELQKQSTGKNLYILDEPTTGLHTDDIKRLLGVLERLVDEGNTVLVIEHNLDVIKTADHIIDLGPEGGDKGGMIVATGTPETLVNVAESYTGRYLKPILERDTARTLAAQE
;
A
#
# COMPACT_ATOMS: atom_id res chain seq x y z
N MET A 1 -11.30 36.56 26.71
CA MET A 1 -12.22 36.35 25.61
C MET A 1 -11.62 35.22 24.78
N ALA A 2 -12.36 34.16 24.54
CA ALA A 2 -11.90 33.10 23.65
C ALA A 2 -11.68 33.72 22.27
N ASN A 3 -10.53 33.47 21.65
CA ASN A 3 -10.23 34.01 20.34
C ASN A 3 -11.05 33.20 19.31
N ASP A 4 -12.13 33.79 18.79
CA ASP A 4 -13.09 33.10 17.89
C ASP A 4 -12.52 32.96 16.46
N LYS A 5 -11.28 33.42 16.23
CA LYS A 5 -10.66 33.47 14.89
C LYS A 5 -9.20 33.12 15.00
N ILE A 6 -8.68 32.54 13.94
CA ILE A 6 -7.25 32.43 13.65
C ILE A 6 -6.93 33.59 12.69
N VAL A 7 -5.96 34.44 13.02
CA VAL A 7 -5.57 35.58 12.20
C VAL A 7 -4.12 35.39 11.78
N ILE A 8 -3.90 35.38 10.47
CA ILE A 8 -2.58 35.25 9.84
C ILE A 8 -2.21 36.62 9.28
N HIS A 9 -1.03 37.11 9.58
CA HIS A 9 -0.47 38.35 9.04
C HIS A 9 0.80 38.08 8.27
N GLY A 10 0.85 38.56 7.02
CA GLY A 10 2.05 38.56 6.20
C GLY A 10 2.54 37.17 5.81
N ALA A 11 1.70 36.27 5.35
CA ALA A 11 2.13 34.95 4.90
C ALA A 11 2.82 35.03 3.53
N ARG A 12 4.09 34.55 3.45
CA ARG A 12 4.97 34.60 2.28
C ARG A 12 5.57 33.25 1.90
N ALA A 13 5.08 32.17 2.50
CA ALA A 13 5.60 30.82 2.21
C ALA A 13 5.42 30.49 0.71
N HIS A 14 6.50 30.07 0.06
CA HIS A 14 6.54 29.73 -1.38
C HIS A 14 6.04 30.86 -2.28
N ASN A 15 4.88 30.68 -2.92
CA ASN A 15 4.30 31.66 -3.85
C ASN A 15 3.26 32.60 -3.21
N LEU A 16 3.05 32.54 -1.89
CA LEU A 16 2.13 33.47 -1.21
C LEU A 16 2.67 34.89 -1.23
N LYS A 17 1.81 35.85 -1.55
CA LYS A 17 2.17 37.25 -1.79
C LYS A 17 1.83 38.16 -0.60
N ASP A 18 2.48 37.89 0.56
CA ASP A 18 2.33 38.70 1.76
C ASP A 18 0.86 38.89 2.18
N ILE A 19 0.15 37.75 2.26
CA ILE A 19 -1.29 37.74 2.45
C ILE A 19 -1.70 37.76 3.93
N ASP A 20 -2.77 38.51 4.22
CA ASP A 20 -3.49 38.49 5.49
C ASP A 20 -4.75 37.63 5.36
N VAL A 21 -4.96 36.69 6.28
CA VAL A 21 -6.11 35.78 6.24
C VAL A 21 -6.72 35.64 7.62
N THR A 22 -8.03 35.75 7.69
CA THR A 22 -8.81 35.51 8.91
C THR A 22 -9.67 34.26 8.75
N ILE A 23 -9.50 33.28 9.63
CA ILE A 23 -10.17 31.99 9.59
C ILE A 23 -11.06 31.86 10.85
N PRO A 24 -12.38 31.61 10.73
CA PRO A 24 -13.22 31.38 11.89
C PRO A 24 -12.90 30.05 12.56
N ARG A 25 -12.89 30.01 13.89
CA ARG A 25 -12.69 28.78 14.69
C ARG A 25 -13.98 28.00 14.82
N ASP A 26 -13.86 26.72 15.16
CA ASP A 26 -14.97 25.77 15.36
C ASP A 26 -15.90 25.69 14.15
N LYS A 27 -15.28 25.78 12.96
CA LYS A 27 -15.94 25.78 11.65
C LYS A 27 -15.26 24.80 10.70
N LEU A 28 -16.03 24.36 9.70
CA LEU A 28 -15.50 23.66 8.52
C LEU A 28 -15.10 24.73 7.50
N VAL A 29 -13.82 24.92 7.32
CA VAL A 29 -13.25 25.91 6.39
C VAL A 29 -12.63 25.17 5.22
N VAL A 30 -12.99 25.56 3.99
CA VAL A 30 -12.38 24.98 2.79
C VAL A 30 -11.46 26.01 2.13
N ILE A 31 -10.22 25.61 1.84
CA ILE A 31 -9.28 26.39 1.03
C ILE A 31 -9.28 25.79 -0.37
N THR A 32 -9.62 26.59 -1.36
CA THR A 32 -9.78 26.19 -2.76
C THR A 32 -8.99 27.11 -3.71
N GLY A 33 -9.02 26.84 -5.02
CA GLY A 33 -8.35 27.59 -6.08
C GLY A 33 -7.60 26.66 -7.05
N LEU A 34 -6.97 27.20 -8.08
CA LEU A 34 -6.25 26.46 -9.12
C LEU A 34 -5.11 25.59 -8.55
N SER A 35 -4.74 24.52 -9.26
CA SER A 35 -3.54 23.76 -8.92
C SER A 35 -2.29 24.67 -8.98
N GLY A 36 -1.46 24.62 -7.91
CA GLY A 36 -0.29 25.49 -7.79
C GLY A 36 -0.59 26.94 -7.39
N SER A 37 -1.82 27.29 -6.97
CA SER A 37 -2.17 28.66 -6.55
C SER A 37 -1.64 29.06 -5.16
N GLY A 38 -1.16 28.10 -4.34
CA GLY A 38 -0.64 28.39 -2.98
C GLY A 38 -1.51 27.85 -1.84
N LYS A 39 -2.56 27.06 -2.13
CA LYS A 39 -3.44 26.46 -1.12
C LYS A 39 -2.68 25.66 -0.05
N SER A 40 -1.86 24.72 -0.51
CA SER A 40 -1.05 23.87 0.38
C SER A 40 0.00 24.68 1.12
N SER A 41 0.56 25.72 0.51
CA SER A 41 1.48 26.64 1.17
C SER A 41 0.83 27.36 2.35
N LEU A 42 -0.43 27.77 2.22
CA LEU A 42 -1.17 28.38 3.32
C LEU A 42 -1.56 27.34 4.38
N ALA A 43 -2.11 26.21 3.98
CA ALA A 43 -2.64 25.20 4.90
C ALA A 43 -1.54 24.44 5.64
N PHE A 44 -0.53 23.92 4.92
CA PHE A 44 0.48 23.03 5.46
C PHE A 44 1.78 23.77 5.79
N ASP A 45 2.34 24.52 4.85
CA ASP A 45 3.66 25.15 5.04
C ASP A 45 3.60 26.39 5.93
N THR A 46 2.39 26.96 6.16
CA THR A 46 2.18 28.08 7.07
C THR A 46 1.45 27.68 8.35
N LEU A 47 0.17 27.30 8.26
CA LEU A 47 -0.67 27.04 9.45
C LEU A 47 -0.24 25.79 10.21
N TYR A 48 -0.11 24.65 9.52
CA TYR A 48 0.30 23.41 10.18
C TYR A 48 1.73 23.50 10.71
N ALA A 49 2.65 24.01 9.89
CA ALA A 49 4.06 24.15 10.28
C ALA A 49 4.23 25.00 11.55
N GLU A 50 3.54 26.13 11.65
CA GLU A 50 3.58 26.98 12.85
C GLU A 50 2.88 26.32 14.06
N GLY A 51 1.74 25.64 13.84
CA GLY A 51 1.06 24.91 14.90
C GLY A 51 1.90 23.78 15.47
N GLN A 52 2.53 23.00 14.61
CA GLN A 52 3.45 21.92 14.99
C GLN A 52 4.71 22.47 15.67
N ARG A 53 5.29 23.56 15.15
CA ARG A 53 6.46 24.20 15.75
C ARG A 53 6.18 24.64 17.20
N ARG A 54 5.05 25.35 17.43
CA ARG A 54 4.65 25.78 18.79
C ARG A 54 4.40 24.61 19.72
N TYR A 55 3.79 23.54 19.21
CA TYR A 55 3.58 22.31 20.00
C TYR A 55 4.92 21.68 20.40
N VAL A 56 5.84 21.49 19.45
CA VAL A 56 7.18 20.93 19.71
C VAL A 56 7.98 21.82 20.68
N GLU A 57 7.89 23.14 20.56
CA GLU A 57 8.55 24.06 21.48
C GLU A 57 8.03 23.98 22.92
N SER A 58 6.77 23.62 23.10
CA SER A 58 6.17 23.40 24.43
C SER A 58 6.66 22.13 25.12
N LEU A 59 7.28 21.20 24.40
CA LEU A 59 7.78 19.94 24.94
C LEU A 59 9.14 20.09 25.63
N SER A 60 9.51 19.08 26.43
CA SER A 60 10.83 19.05 27.09
C SER A 60 11.98 19.05 26.07
N ALA A 61 13.16 19.57 26.46
CA ALA A 61 14.35 19.58 25.61
C ALA A 61 14.73 18.20 25.10
N TYR A 62 14.49 17.15 25.89
CA TYR A 62 14.72 15.76 25.50
C TYR A 62 13.76 15.32 24.37
N ALA A 63 12.46 15.57 24.50
CA ALA A 63 11.47 15.22 23.47
C ALA A 63 11.72 15.99 22.16
N ARG A 64 12.16 17.25 22.22
CA ARG A 64 12.53 18.06 21.04
C ARG A 64 13.66 17.46 20.22
N GLN A 65 14.63 16.80 20.86
CA GLN A 65 15.74 16.13 20.15
C GLN A 65 15.26 14.98 19.23
N PHE A 66 14.15 14.32 19.59
CA PHE A 66 13.61 13.22 18.79
C PHE A 66 12.61 13.66 17.71
N LEU A 67 11.94 14.78 17.89
CA LEU A 67 10.90 15.25 16.96
C LEU A 67 11.43 16.16 15.84
N GLY A 68 12.71 16.58 15.93
CA GLY A 68 13.31 17.52 14.98
C GLY A 68 12.82 18.97 15.19
N GLN A 69 13.64 19.93 14.84
CA GLN A 69 13.21 21.33 14.76
C GLN A 69 12.55 21.55 13.40
N MET A 70 11.34 22.06 13.39
CA MET A 70 10.73 22.59 12.18
C MET A 70 11.20 24.03 11.97
N ASP A 71 11.49 24.38 10.73
CA ASP A 71 11.80 25.77 10.36
C ASP A 71 10.59 26.65 10.62
N LYS A 72 10.83 27.88 11.07
CA LYS A 72 9.76 28.87 11.22
C LYS A 72 9.23 29.21 9.83
N PRO A 73 7.90 29.09 9.58
CA PRO A 73 7.35 29.51 8.30
C PRO A 73 7.55 31.02 8.09
N ASP A 74 7.64 31.45 6.83
CA ASP A 74 7.76 32.85 6.46
C ASP A 74 6.39 33.53 6.61
N VAL A 75 6.15 34.02 7.81
CA VAL A 75 4.92 34.69 8.25
C VAL A 75 5.25 35.67 9.36
N ASP A 76 4.62 36.81 9.39
CA ASP A 76 4.85 37.83 10.42
C ASP A 76 4.30 37.36 11.77
N SER A 77 3.01 36.98 11.83
CA SER A 77 2.39 36.41 13.02
C SER A 77 1.17 35.55 12.70
N ILE A 78 0.87 34.59 13.59
CA ILE A 78 -0.41 33.86 13.58
C ILE A 78 -0.98 33.88 15.01
N ASP A 79 -2.15 34.47 15.16
CA ASP A 79 -2.88 34.55 16.41
C ASP A 79 -4.04 33.55 16.47
N GLY A 80 -4.41 33.08 17.66
CA GLY A 80 -5.55 32.20 17.88
C GLY A 80 -5.35 30.74 17.44
N LEU A 81 -4.10 30.32 17.15
CA LEU A 81 -3.78 28.98 16.67
C LEU A 81 -3.94 27.93 17.80
N SER A 82 -4.69 26.84 17.49
CA SER A 82 -4.80 25.64 18.34
C SER A 82 -3.74 24.61 17.99
N PRO A 83 -3.51 23.56 18.84
CA PRO A 83 -2.70 22.41 18.43
C PRO A 83 -3.18 21.86 17.10
N ALA A 84 -2.27 21.68 16.15
CA ALA A 84 -2.60 21.30 14.78
C ALA A 84 -2.26 19.83 14.50
N ILE A 85 -3.17 19.13 13.82
CA ILE A 85 -3.01 17.76 13.32
C ILE A 85 -3.20 17.78 11.82
N SER A 86 -2.21 17.27 11.08
CA SER A 86 -2.27 17.12 9.62
C SER A 86 -2.68 15.71 9.22
N ILE A 87 -3.55 15.62 8.24
CA ILE A 87 -3.95 14.36 7.58
C ILE A 87 -3.68 14.52 6.08
N ASP A 88 -2.43 14.26 5.71
CA ASP A 88 -1.95 14.35 4.34
C ASP A 88 -2.08 13.04 3.56
N GLN A 89 -1.92 13.11 2.24
CA GLN A 89 -2.05 11.97 1.32
C GLN A 89 -0.75 11.15 1.16
N LYS A 90 0.40 11.69 1.59
CA LYS A 90 1.73 11.27 1.10
C LYS A 90 2.27 9.91 1.55
N THR A 91 1.67 9.15 2.48
CA THR A 91 2.32 7.93 2.96
C THR A 91 1.39 6.74 3.11
N THR A 92 1.33 5.90 2.09
CA THR A 92 0.98 4.49 2.31
C THR A 92 2.18 3.80 2.95
N SER A 93 1.97 3.14 4.09
CA SER A 93 3.01 2.34 4.72
C SER A 93 3.45 1.23 3.77
N LYS A 94 4.73 1.22 3.38
CA LYS A 94 5.31 0.14 2.58
C LYS A 94 5.66 -1.10 3.41
N ASN A 95 5.38 -1.09 4.70
CA ASN A 95 5.66 -2.21 5.57
C ASN A 95 4.67 -3.36 5.30
N PRO A 96 5.09 -4.53 4.82
CA PRO A 96 4.21 -5.64 4.49
C PRO A 96 3.50 -6.24 5.72
N ARG A 97 3.96 -5.91 6.92
CA ARG A 97 3.35 -6.33 8.19
C ARG A 97 2.22 -5.43 8.67
N SER A 98 2.09 -4.23 8.10
CA SER A 98 1.01 -3.32 8.45
C SER A 98 -0.29 -3.75 7.77
N THR A 99 -1.38 -3.83 8.55
CA THR A 99 -2.73 -4.11 8.06
C THR A 99 -3.68 -2.98 8.47
N VAL A 100 -4.88 -2.94 7.89
CA VAL A 100 -5.94 -2.01 8.30
C VAL A 100 -6.15 -2.11 9.80
N GLY A 101 -6.30 -3.33 10.34
CA GLY A 101 -6.52 -3.56 11.77
C GLY A 101 -5.38 -3.06 12.66
N THR A 102 -4.10 -3.12 12.20
CA THR A 102 -2.97 -2.60 13.00
C THR A 102 -2.84 -1.09 12.92
N VAL A 103 -3.16 -0.48 11.77
CA VAL A 103 -3.09 0.99 11.59
C VAL A 103 -4.23 1.69 12.36
N THR A 104 -5.39 1.03 12.48
CA THR A 104 -6.55 1.54 13.23
C THR A 104 -6.50 1.17 14.72
N GLU A 105 -5.48 0.45 15.16
CA GLU A 105 -5.35 -0.10 16.52
C GLU A 105 -6.45 -1.11 16.92
N ILE A 106 -7.41 -1.40 16.04
CA ILE A 106 -8.48 -2.37 16.30
C ILE A 106 -7.88 -3.73 16.62
N ASN A 107 -6.81 -4.14 15.94
CA ASN A 107 -6.13 -5.41 16.17
C ASN A 107 -5.64 -5.57 17.62
N ASP A 108 -5.25 -4.49 18.29
CA ASP A 108 -4.79 -4.57 19.68
C ASP A 108 -5.95 -4.86 20.65
N TYR A 109 -7.13 -4.30 20.39
CA TYR A 109 -8.34 -4.63 21.13
C TYR A 109 -8.83 -6.05 20.84
N LEU A 110 -8.75 -6.51 19.58
CA LEU A 110 -9.08 -7.90 19.24
C LEU A 110 -8.16 -8.90 19.96
N ARG A 111 -6.86 -8.65 19.95
CA ARG A 111 -5.87 -9.46 20.66
C ARG A 111 -6.16 -9.54 22.16
N LEU A 112 -6.58 -8.41 22.75
CA LEU A 112 -6.97 -8.36 24.15
C LEU A 112 -8.26 -9.16 24.38
N LEU A 113 -9.26 -9.03 23.51
CA LEU A 113 -10.52 -9.76 23.60
C LEU A 113 -10.28 -11.28 23.54
N TRP A 114 -9.55 -11.77 22.50
CA TRP A 114 -9.24 -13.21 22.37
C TRP A 114 -8.40 -13.74 23.54
N ALA A 115 -7.52 -12.93 24.10
CA ALA A 115 -6.72 -13.34 25.26
C ALA A 115 -7.53 -13.42 26.56
N ARG A 116 -8.65 -12.70 26.68
CA ARG A 116 -9.42 -12.60 27.93
C ARG A 116 -10.68 -13.47 27.96
N VAL A 117 -11.38 -13.58 26.84
CA VAL A 117 -12.66 -14.31 26.75
C VAL A 117 -12.61 -15.43 25.70
N GLY A 118 -11.46 -15.65 25.06
CA GLY A 118 -11.30 -16.69 24.04
C GLY A 118 -11.32 -18.10 24.64
N GLN A 119 -12.00 -18.99 23.94
CA GLN A 119 -12.09 -20.42 24.29
C GLN A 119 -11.19 -21.23 23.34
N PRO A 120 -10.15 -21.89 23.83
CA PRO A 120 -9.34 -22.79 23.03
C PRO A 120 -10.12 -24.02 22.62
N ILE A 121 -10.09 -24.33 21.31
CA ILE A 121 -10.73 -25.52 20.73
C ILE A 121 -9.66 -26.33 20.01
N CYS A 122 -9.60 -27.63 20.23
CA CYS A 122 -8.64 -28.49 19.58
C CYS A 122 -8.86 -28.51 18.05
N PRO A 123 -7.86 -28.15 17.23
CA PRO A 123 -8.00 -28.13 15.77
C PRO A 123 -8.00 -29.54 15.13
N ASN A 124 -7.75 -30.60 15.94
CA ASN A 124 -7.69 -31.97 15.44
C ASN A 124 -9.02 -32.74 15.65
N ASP A 125 -9.71 -32.46 16.76
CA ASP A 125 -10.89 -33.23 17.19
C ASP A 125 -12.07 -32.38 17.65
N GLY A 126 -11.91 -31.02 17.69
CA GLY A 126 -12.99 -30.09 18.07
C GLY A 126 -13.29 -30.04 19.58
N THR A 127 -12.48 -30.68 20.41
CA THR A 127 -12.69 -30.67 21.88
C THR A 127 -12.35 -29.32 22.46
N GLU A 128 -13.17 -28.79 23.38
CA GLU A 128 -12.83 -27.60 24.17
C GLU A 128 -11.64 -27.90 25.09
N ILE A 129 -10.66 -27.02 25.06
CA ILE A 129 -9.45 -27.11 25.85
C ILE A 129 -9.55 -26.15 27.01
N SER A 130 -9.55 -26.68 28.24
CA SER A 130 -9.53 -25.87 29.46
C SER A 130 -8.24 -26.09 30.24
N SER A 131 -7.76 -25.04 30.91
CA SER A 131 -6.79 -25.21 32.00
C SER A 131 -7.54 -25.66 33.25
N GLN A 132 -6.91 -26.52 34.01
CA GLN A 132 -7.51 -27.04 35.24
C GLN A 132 -6.70 -26.53 36.45
N SER A 133 -7.37 -25.98 37.43
CA SER A 133 -6.71 -25.70 38.71
C SER A 133 -6.48 -27.00 39.48
N VAL A 134 -5.54 -26.98 40.42
CA VAL A 134 -5.26 -28.17 41.26
C VAL A 134 -6.51 -28.60 42.00
N GLU A 135 -7.36 -27.66 42.47
CA GLU A 135 -8.65 -27.96 43.12
C GLU A 135 -9.58 -28.74 42.20
N GLN A 136 -9.70 -28.31 40.96
CA GLN A 136 -10.55 -29.00 39.96
C GLN A 136 -10.04 -30.41 39.63
N MET A 137 -8.70 -30.57 39.56
CA MET A 137 -8.07 -31.88 39.35
C MET A 137 -8.40 -32.84 40.52
N VAL A 138 -8.27 -32.31 41.77
CA VAL A 138 -8.62 -33.04 42.99
C VAL A 138 -10.10 -33.37 43.03
N ASP A 139 -10.99 -32.45 42.74
CA ASP A 139 -12.45 -32.69 42.72
C ASP A 139 -12.85 -33.76 41.71
N ARG A 140 -12.21 -33.76 40.52
CA ARG A 140 -12.45 -34.77 39.47
C ARG A 140 -11.99 -36.16 39.93
N VAL A 141 -10.89 -36.27 40.67
CA VAL A 141 -10.43 -37.56 41.21
C VAL A 141 -11.33 -38.02 42.37
N LEU A 142 -11.77 -37.09 43.25
CA LEU A 142 -12.70 -37.39 44.32
C LEU A 142 -14.09 -37.77 43.83
N ALA A 143 -14.50 -37.44 42.62
CA ALA A 143 -15.75 -37.88 42.00
C ALA A 143 -15.72 -39.37 41.56
N LEU A 144 -14.55 -40.01 41.56
CA LEU A 144 -14.42 -41.43 41.28
C LEU A 144 -15.07 -42.28 42.42
N PRO A 145 -15.50 -43.50 42.15
CA PRO A 145 -16.08 -44.40 43.15
C PRO A 145 -15.18 -44.55 44.39
N GLU A 146 -15.78 -44.64 45.57
CA GLU A 146 -15.08 -44.86 46.81
C GLU A 146 -14.25 -46.16 46.76
N ARG A 147 -13.03 -46.14 47.32
CA ARG A 147 -12.04 -47.23 47.25
C ARG A 147 -11.34 -47.42 45.91
N THR A 148 -11.53 -46.58 44.94
CA THR A 148 -10.76 -46.59 43.70
C THR A 148 -9.29 -46.41 44.02
N LYS A 149 -8.44 -47.29 43.53
CA LYS A 149 -6.98 -47.22 43.63
C LYS A 149 -6.39 -46.51 42.43
N LEU A 150 -5.58 -45.48 42.67
CA LEU A 150 -4.94 -44.73 41.57
C LEU A 150 -3.51 -44.34 41.97
N GLN A 151 -2.75 -44.00 41.01
CA GLN A 151 -1.42 -43.38 41.17
C GLN A 151 -1.36 -42.05 40.47
N ILE A 152 -0.90 -41.01 41.22
CA ILE A 152 -0.65 -39.71 40.66
C ILE A 152 0.77 -39.73 40.07
N MET A 153 0.87 -39.36 38.80
CA MET A 153 2.11 -39.44 38.03
C MET A 153 2.43 -38.11 37.34
N SER A 154 3.70 -37.88 37.15
CA SER A 154 4.25 -36.72 36.44
C SER A 154 4.84 -37.18 35.09
N PRO A 155 4.27 -36.81 33.93
CA PRO A 155 4.76 -37.22 32.63
C PRO A 155 5.94 -36.33 32.21
N ILE A 156 7.18 -36.86 32.28
CA ILE A 156 8.41 -36.10 31.98
C ILE A 156 8.84 -36.28 30.51
N VAL A 157 8.68 -37.47 29.95
CA VAL A 157 9.00 -37.76 28.56
C VAL A 157 7.74 -38.25 27.86
N ARG A 158 7.41 -37.65 26.71
CA ARG A 158 6.25 -38.06 25.91
C ARG A 158 6.71 -38.27 24.47
N GLY A 159 6.69 -39.51 24.01
CA GLY A 159 6.94 -39.93 22.65
C GLY A 159 8.32 -39.49 22.08
N LYS A 160 9.34 -39.34 22.94
CA LYS A 160 10.68 -38.92 22.52
C LYS A 160 11.62 -40.11 22.39
N LYS A 161 12.43 -40.13 21.32
CA LYS A 161 13.49 -41.13 21.16
C LYS A 161 14.68 -40.83 22.08
N GLY A 162 15.32 -41.86 22.60
CA GLY A 162 16.52 -41.71 23.41
C GLY A 162 16.59 -42.67 24.57
N GLN A 163 17.79 -42.87 25.16
CA GLN A 163 18.01 -43.70 26.33
C GLN A 163 17.62 -43.03 27.66
N HIS A 164 17.44 -41.68 27.66
CA HIS A 164 16.99 -40.87 28.80
C HIS A 164 17.76 -41.07 30.14
N LYS A 165 19.01 -41.56 30.12
CA LYS A 165 19.81 -41.85 31.32
C LYS A 165 19.90 -40.66 32.30
N LYS A 166 20.13 -39.46 31.80
CA LYS A 166 20.20 -38.22 32.61
C LYS A 166 18.86 -37.90 33.33
N ILE A 167 17.75 -38.32 32.76
CA ILE A 167 16.42 -38.14 33.37
C ILE A 167 16.25 -39.09 34.52
N PHE A 168 16.61 -40.36 34.41
CA PHE A 168 16.56 -41.31 35.49
C PHE A 168 17.51 -40.93 36.65
N GLU A 169 18.72 -40.44 36.34
CA GLU A 169 19.63 -39.89 37.38
C GLU A 169 19.04 -38.69 38.12
N LYS A 170 18.31 -37.82 37.41
CA LYS A 170 17.61 -36.68 38.01
C LYS A 170 16.48 -37.13 38.92
N ILE A 171 15.61 -38.07 38.46
CA ILE A 171 14.50 -38.63 39.20
C ILE A 171 14.98 -39.26 40.52
N GLN A 172 16.06 -40.03 40.45
CA GLN A 172 16.67 -40.70 41.60
C GLN A 172 17.23 -39.68 42.58
N ARG A 173 17.85 -38.61 42.11
CA ARG A 173 18.40 -37.53 42.95
C ARG A 173 17.29 -36.74 43.70
N GLU A 174 16.13 -36.62 43.07
CA GLU A 174 14.96 -35.98 43.69
C GLU A 174 14.17 -36.89 44.63
N GLY A 175 14.64 -38.17 44.85
CA GLY A 175 14.10 -39.11 45.83
C GLY A 175 12.92 -39.96 45.35
N TYR A 176 12.57 -39.91 44.07
CA TYR A 176 11.52 -40.78 43.55
C TYR A 176 12.05 -42.16 43.22
N VAL A 177 11.31 -43.18 43.65
CA VAL A 177 11.74 -44.59 43.56
C VAL A 177 11.08 -45.36 42.42
N ARG A 178 10.02 -44.87 41.81
CA ARG A 178 9.29 -45.55 40.77
C ARG A 178 8.92 -44.67 39.57
N VAL A 179 9.01 -45.29 38.42
CA VAL A 179 8.60 -44.70 37.15
C VAL A 179 7.72 -45.68 36.40
N GLN A 180 6.84 -45.12 35.56
CA GLN A 180 6.18 -45.89 34.53
C GLN A 180 6.87 -45.62 33.20
N VAL A 181 7.35 -46.62 32.51
CA VAL A 181 7.96 -46.54 31.21
C VAL A 181 7.14 -47.35 30.24
N ASP A 182 6.63 -46.70 29.17
CA ASP A 182 5.80 -47.34 28.13
C ASP A 182 4.63 -48.15 28.67
N GLY A 183 4.04 -47.70 29.79
CA GLY A 183 2.91 -48.34 30.49
C GLY A 183 3.28 -49.31 31.61
N GLU A 184 4.55 -49.71 31.74
CA GLU A 184 4.97 -50.61 32.80
C GLU A 184 5.62 -49.83 33.97
N VAL A 185 5.15 -50.13 35.20
CA VAL A 185 5.71 -49.51 36.42
C VAL A 185 6.91 -50.32 36.91
N MET A 186 8.06 -49.63 37.05
CA MET A 186 9.32 -50.22 37.48
C MET A 186 10.04 -49.34 38.48
N ASP A 187 10.96 -49.93 39.25
CA ASP A 187 11.80 -49.17 40.17
C ASP A 187 12.90 -48.44 39.40
N VAL A 188 13.21 -47.18 39.81
CA VAL A 188 14.23 -46.37 39.17
C VAL A 188 15.61 -46.95 39.55
N SER A 189 16.30 -47.52 38.60
CA SER A 189 17.70 -47.95 38.74
C SER A 189 18.59 -47.23 37.71
N THR A 190 19.86 -47.07 38.04
CA THR A 190 20.84 -46.47 37.11
C THR A 190 21.13 -47.33 35.90
N ASP A 191 20.73 -48.61 35.91
CA ASP A 191 21.03 -49.61 34.88
C ASP A 191 19.85 -49.77 33.89
N LEU A 192 18.84 -48.90 33.95
CA LEU A 192 17.69 -48.92 33.05
C LEU A 192 18.11 -48.45 31.64
N GLU A 193 18.26 -49.39 30.73
CA GLU A 193 18.67 -49.14 29.36
C GLU A 193 17.46 -49.15 28.41
N LEU A 194 17.08 -47.98 27.90
CA LEU A 194 16.03 -47.88 26.89
C LEU A 194 16.61 -47.89 25.49
N ASP A 195 15.82 -48.38 24.52
CA ASP A 195 16.20 -48.39 23.12
C ASP A 195 16.26 -46.98 22.54
N LYS A 196 17.47 -46.51 22.18
CA LYS A 196 17.69 -45.15 21.64
C LYS A 196 16.86 -44.82 20.38
N ASN A 197 16.40 -45.83 19.64
CA ASN A 197 15.70 -45.66 18.35
C ASN A 197 14.20 -45.69 18.50
N LYS A 198 13.66 -46.14 19.63
CA LYS A 198 12.21 -46.15 19.94
C LYS A 198 11.79 -44.85 20.63
N LYS A 199 10.51 -44.53 20.47
CA LYS A 199 9.87 -43.47 21.24
C LYS A 199 9.45 -44.04 22.58
N HIS A 200 9.71 -43.33 23.66
CA HIS A 200 9.39 -43.71 25.02
C HIS A 200 8.51 -42.65 25.68
N ASP A 201 7.60 -43.13 26.54
CA ASP A 201 6.81 -42.36 27.47
C ASP A 201 7.28 -42.69 28.89
N ILE A 202 7.73 -41.63 29.65
CA ILE A 202 8.26 -41.82 31.00
C ILE A 202 7.47 -40.94 31.96
N ASN A 203 6.78 -41.57 32.94
CA ASN A 203 6.03 -40.89 33.96
C ASN A 203 6.66 -41.20 35.34
N ILE A 204 6.89 -40.21 36.17
CA ILE A 204 7.26 -40.41 37.59
C ILE A 204 6.04 -40.74 38.37
N VAL A 205 6.05 -41.81 39.16
CA VAL A 205 4.98 -42.11 40.14
C VAL A 205 5.23 -41.24 41.39
N VAL A 206 4.43 -40.23 41.58
CA VAL A 206 4.54 -39.24 42.67
C VAL A 206 3.90 -39.81 43.94
N ASP A 207 2.66 -40.36 43.79
CA ASP A 207 1.95 -40.94 44.93
C ASP A 207 0.99 -42.03 44.52
N ARG A 208 0.64 -42.92 45.48
CA ARG A 208 -0.37 -43.98 45.31
C ARG A 208 -1.46 -43.77 46.33
N ILE A 209 -2.69 -43.55 45.88
CA ILE A 209 -3.81 -43.11 46.70
C ILE A 209 -5.01 -44.06 46.49
N VAL A 210 -5.77 -44.20 47.53
CA VAL A 210 -7.10 -44.85 47.49
C VAL A 210 -8.14 -43.73 47.80
N VAL A 211 -9.10 -43.59 46.94
CA VAL A 211 -10.18 -42.60 47.09
C VAL A 211 -11.00 -42.95 48.34
N LYS A 212 -10.98 -42.07 49.35
CA LYS A 212 -11.73 -42.17 50.57
C LYS A 212 -11.90 -40.81 51.23
N ASP A 213 -12.78 -40.68 52.19
CA ASP A 213 -12.93 -39.43 52.93
C ASP A 213 -11.58 -38.98 53.54
N GLY A 214 -11.30 -37.70 53.54
CA GLY A 214 -10.11 -37.07 54.13
C GLY A 214 -8.82 -37.11 53.27
N VAL A 215 -8.81 -37.63 52.04
CA VAL A 215 -7.60 -37.66 51.20
C VAL A 215 -7.40 -36.38 50.39
N ARG A 216 -8.28 -35.39 50.50
CA ARG A 216 -8.27 -34.15 49.71
C ARG A 216 -6.91 -33.41 49.78
N SER A 217 -6.39 -33.17 50.98
CA SER A 217 -5.09 -32.46 51.16
C SER A 217 -3.94 -33.23 50.55
N ARG A 218 -3.90 -34.54 50.72
CA ARG A 218 -2.86 -35.39 50.16
C ARG A 218 -2.89 -35.43 48.64
N LEU A 219 -4.09 -35.47 48.03
CA LEU A 219 -4.26 -35.35 46.59
C LEU A 219 -3.78 -33.99 46.07
N PHE A 220 -4.07 -32.91 46.81
CA PHE A 220 -3.65 -31.60 46.43
C PHE A 220 -2.12 -31.51 46.37
N ASP A 221 -1.44 -31.94 47.46
CA ASP A 221 0.03 -31.95 47.54
C ASP A 221 0.66 -32.80 46.46
N SER A 222 0.02 -33.98 46.15
CA SER A 222 0.50 -34.90 45.13
C SER A 222 0.37 -34.33 43.70
N PHE A 223 -0.77 -33.66 43.42
CA PHE A 223 -0.93 -32.95 42.13
C PHE A 223 0.05 -31.78 42.03
N GLU A 224 0.21 -30.95 43.06
CA GLU A 224 1.15 -29.85 43.06
C GLU A 224 2.58 -30.33 42.81
N ALA A 225 3.00 -31.41 43.45
CA ALA A 225 4.29 -32.04 43.20
C ALA A 225 4.42 -32.59 41.76
N ALA A 226 3.38 -33.26 41.25
CA ALA A 226 3.40 -33.81 39.90
C ALA A 226 3.49 -32.72 38.81
N LEU A 227 2.72 -31.65 38.97
CA LEU A 227 2.69 -30.51 38.03
C LEU A 227 4.05 -29.78 37.99
N ARG A 228 4.66 -29.57 39.18
CA ARG A 228 5.99 -28.93 39.28
C ARG A 228 7.10 -29.73 38.56
N LEU A 229 7.03 -31.07 38.57
CA LEU A 229 8.04 -31.93 37.96
C LEU A 229 7.93 -31.98 36.43
N SER A 230 6.75 -31.88 35.89
CA SER A 230 6.45 -32.05 34.46
C SER A 230 6.09 -30.74 33.74
N ASP A 231 6.36 -29.60 34.39
CA ASP A 231 6.05 -28.28 33.79
C ASP A 231 4.55 -28.14 33.49
N GLY A 232 3.71 -28.39 34.54
CA GLY A 232 2.27 -28.15 34.48
C GLY A 232 1.40 -29.30 33.99
N TYR A 233 1.92 -30.52 33.96
CA TYR A 233 1.12 -31.73 33.63
C TYR A 233 1.11 -32.73 34.75
N ALA A 234 -0.04 -33.42 34.94
CA ALA A 234 -0.19 -34.53 35.88
C ALA A 234 -1.09 -35.60 35.26
N THR A 235 -0.93 -36.82 35.71
CA THR A 235 -1.78 -37.95 35.31
C THR A 235 -2.25 -38.68 36.54
N ALA A 236 -3.54 -39.02 36.59
CA ALA A 236 -4.06 -39.97 37.56
C ALA A 236 -4.38 -41.27 36.82
N ASP A 237 -3.59 -42.28 37.08
CA ASP A 237 -3.73 -43.61 36.48
C ASP A 237 -4.54 -44.49 37.42
N VAL A 238 -5.76 -44.83 37.04
CA VAL A 238 -6.65 -45.71 37.82
C VAL A 238 -6.24 -47.16 37.59
N ILE A 239 -5.85 -47.86 38.63
CA ILE A 239 -5.43 -49.26 38.53
C ILE A 239 -6.59 -50.07 38.01
N ASP A 240 -6.39 -50.76 36.91
CA ASP A 240 -7.40 -51.52 36.14
C ASP A 240 -8.53 -50.66 35.53
N GLY A 241 -8.28 -49.34 35.32
CA GLY A 241 -9.20 -48.38 34.76
C GLY A 241 -8.59 -47.42 33.74
N GLU A 242 -9.22 -46.27 33.53
CA GLU A 242 -8.75 -45.23 32.60
C GLU A 242 -7.68 -44.36 33.22
N GLN A 243 -6.77 -43.89 32.39
CA GLN A 243 -5.80 -42.87 32.75
C GLN A 243 -6.39 -41.47 32.50
N LEU A 244 -6.45 -40.64 33.54
CA LEU A 244 -6.92 -39.26 33.47
C LEU A 244 -5.70 -38.31 33.32
N LEU A 245 -5.66 -37.61 32.23
CA LEU A 245 -4.64 -36.55 32.00
C LEU A 245 -5.16 -35.20 32.51
N PHE A 246 -4.32 -34.48 33.27
CA PHE A 246 -4.59 -33.19 33.81
C PHE A 246 -3.51 -32.21 33.35
N SER A 247 -3.86 -30.93 33.21
CA SER A 247 -2.91 -29.89 32.82
C SER A 247 -3.30 -28.54 33.39
N GLU A 248 -2.33 -27.81 33.93
CA GLU A 248 -2.47 -26.40 34.25
C GLU A 248 -2.44 -25.53 32.99
N HIS A 249 -1.92 -26.09 31.88
CA HIS A 249 -1.90 -25.44 30.60
C HIS A 249 -3.13 -25.85 29.79
N TYR A 250 -3.48 -25.03 28.81
CA TYR A 250 -4.52 -25.36 27.84
C TYR A 250 -4.06 -26.52 26.94
N ALA A 251 -4.41 -27.73 27.28
CA ALA A 251 -4.05 -28.95 26.55
C ALA A 251 -5.28 -29.81 26.22
N CYS A 252 -5.34 -30.32 25.00
CA CYS A 252 -6.38 -31.24 24.58
C CYS A 252 -6.20 -32.61 25.30
N PRO A 253 -7.22 -33.10 25.99
CA PRO A 253 -7.12 -34.37 26.70
C PRO A 253 -7.04 -35.59 25.76
N ILE A 254 -7.43 -35.48 24.50
CA ILE A 254 -7.48 -36.56 23.52
C ILE A 254 -6.17 -36.67 22.74
N CYS A 255 -5.73 -35.57 22.11
CA CYS A 255 -4.60 -35.62 21.17
C CYS A 255 -3.32 -34.95 21.70
N GLY A 256 -3.38 -34.34 22.92
CA GLY A 256 -2.23 -33.66 23.52
C GLY A 256 -1.85 -32.34 22.84
N PHE A 257 -2.66 -31.80 21.95
CA PHE A 257 -2.44 -30.46 21.37
C PHE A 257 -2.50 -29.40 22.46
N THR A 258 -1.48 -28.56 22.55
CA THR A 258 -1.36 -27.51 23.57
C THR A 258 -1.49 -26.13 22.99
N VAL A 259 -2.27 -25.27 23.66
CA VAL A 259 -2.27 -23.84 23.43
C VAL A 259 -1.48 -23.21 24.59
N GLY A 260 -0.52 -22.36 24.28
CA GLY A 260 0.27 -21.67 25.30
C GLY A 260 -0.60 -20.75 26.18
N ALA A 261 0.04 -19.97 27.04
CA ALA A 261 -0.69 -18.99 27.86
C ALA A 261 -1.49 -18.02 26.96
N LEU A 262 -2.76 -17.80 27.32
CA LEU A 262 -3.65 -16.90 26.58
C LEU A 262 -3.27 -15.43 26.86
N GLU A 263 -2.22 -14.98 26.23
CA GLU A 263 -1.74 -13.61 26.31
C GLU A 263 -1.93 -12.87 24.98
N PRO A 264 -2.08 -11.53 24.99
CA PRO A 264 -2.24 -10.77 23.74
C PRO A 264 -1.12 -10.97 22.71
N ARG A 265 0.10 -11.33 23.15
CA ARG A 265 1.23 -11.62 22.25
C ARG A 265 1.03 -12.90 21.42
N LEU A 266 0.23 -13.86 21.89
CA LEU A 266 -0.11 -15.08 21.14
C LEU A 266 -0.90 -14.76 19.87
N PHE A 267 -1.70 -13.70 19.89
CA PHE A 267 -2.54 -13.26 18.77
C PHE A 267 -1.88 -12.19 17.90
N SER A 268 -0.57 -11.95 18.09
CA SER A 268 0.19 -11.00 17.29
C SER A 268 0.99 -11.71 16.22
N PHE A 269 0.67 -11.45 14.96
CA PHE A 269 1.49 -11.92 13.83
C PHE A 269 2.82 -11.17 13.69
N ASN A 270 3.03 -10.09 14.44
CA ASN A 270 4.30 -9.35 14.53
C ASN A 270 5.23 -9.89 15.64
N ALA A 271 4.74 -10.77 16.49
CA ALA A 271 5.51 -11.39 17.55
C ALA A 271 5.82 -12.86 17.21
N PRO A 272 7.04 -13.36 17.48
CA PRO A 272 7.41 -14.75 17.17
C PRO A 272 6.50 -15.81 17.80
N PHE A 273 5.88 -15.48 18.95
CA PHE A 273 4.96 -16.37 19.66
C PHE A 273 3.65 -16.64 18.92
N GLY A 274 3.14 -15.64 18.18
CA GLY A 274 1.87 -15.74 17.48
C GLY A 274 2.01 -15.90 15.98
N ALA A 275 3.15 -15.50 15.41
CA ALA A 275 3.40 -15.54 13.97
C ALA A 275 3.42 -16.99 13.43
N CYS A 276 2.95 -17.16 12.21
CA CYS A 276 3.15 -18.40 11.46
C CYS A 276 4.66 -18.60 11.23
N PRO A 277 5.24 -19.75 11.61
CA PRO A 277 6.70 -19.97 11.53
C PRO A 277 7.23 -20.09 10.09
N GLU A 278 6.37 -20.35 9.11
CA GLU A 278 6.77 -20.50 7.70
C GLU A 278 6.86 -19.16 6.97
N CYS A 279 5.99 -18.20 7.27
CA CYS A 279 5.97 -16.89 6.62
C CYS A 279 6.29 -15.74 7.58
N ASP A 280 6.75 -16.01 8.79
CA ASP A 280 7.07 -15.01 9.81
C ASP A 280 5.96 -13.96 10.02
N GLY A 281 4.70 -14.38 9.92
CA GLY A 281 3.54 -13.51 10.10
C GLY A 281 3.18 -12.64 8.89
N LEU A 282 3.80 -12.86 7.73
CA LEU A 282 3.47 -12.11 6.51
C LEU A 282 2.18 -12.59 5.83
N GLY A 283 1.81 -13.87 6.02
CA GLY A 283 0.69 -14.51 5.32
C GLY A 283 0.97 -14.86 3.87
N LEU A 284 2.05 -14.32 3.31
CA LEU A 284 2.49 -14.49 1.94
C LEU A 284 3.94 -14.96 1.92
N LYS A 285 4.32 -15.64 0.85
CA LYS A 285 5.70 -16.05 0.56
C LYS A 285 6.08 -15.53 -0.82
N LEU A 286 7.23 -14.89 -0.92
CA LEU A 286 7.79 -14.49 -2.20
C LEU A 286 8.50 -15.68 -2.81
N GLU A 287 8.05 -16.13 -3.96
CA GLU A 287 8.67 -17.21 -4.73
C GLU A 287 9.04 -16.72 -6.12
N VAL A 288 10.13 -17.26 -6.67
CA VAL A 288 10.56 -16.94 -8.03
C VAL A 288 9.57 -17.58 -9.02
N ASP A 289 8.99 -16.76 -9.88
CA ASP A 289 7.98 -17.20 -10.84
C ASP A 289 8.64 -17.61 -12.17
N THR A 290 8.47 -18.86 -12.53
CA THR A 290 9.05 -19.40 -13.78
C THR A 290 8.54 -18.67 -15.02
N ASP A 291 7.27 -18.24 -15.04
CA ASP A 291 6.68 -17.53 -16.16
C ASP A 291 7.28 -16.10 -16.33
N LEU A 292 7.70 -15.49 -15.23
CA LEU A 292 8.41 -14.20 -15.27
C LEU A 292 9.88 -14.37 -15.61
N VAL A 293 10.48 -15.49 -15.25
CA VAL A 293 11.88 -15.85 -15.60
C VAL A 293 11.99 -16.22 -17.07
N VAL A 294 11.02 -16.94 -17.62
CA VAL A 294 10.94 -17.37 -19.02
C VAL A 294 9.65 -16.88 -19.66
N PRO A 295 9.53 -15.56 -19.92
CA PRO A 295 8.27 -14.96 -20.37
C PRO A 295 7.87 -15.39 -21.79
N ASP A 296 8.83 -15.79 -22.61
CA ASP A 296 8.62 -16.24 -23.99
C ASP A 296 9.30 -17.58 -24.23
N THR A 297 8.51 -18.65 -24.10
CA THR A 297 9.00 -20.03 -24.29
C THR A 297 9.27 -20.40 -25.75
N SER A 298 8.89 -19.55 -26.72
CA SER A 298 9.19 -19.74 -28.15
C SER A 298 10.62 -19.35 -28.47
N LYS A 299 11.26 -18.51 -27.65
CA LYS A 299 12.66 -18.12 -27.79
C LYS A 299 13.61 -19.24 -27.41
N THR A 300 14.78 -19.21 -28.04
CA THR A 300 15.92 -20.05 -27.64
C THR A 300 16.69 -19.44 -26.48
N LEU A 301 17.53 -20.24 -25.81
CA LEU A 301 18.39 -19.72 -24.73
C LEU A 301 19.35 -18.64 -25.25
N ARG A 302 19.84 -18.78 -26.48
CA ARG A 302 20.73 -17.82 -27.15
C ARG A 302 19.99 -16.51 -27.49
N GLU A 303 18.72 -16.57 -27.83
CA GLU A 303 17.88 -15.40 -28.08
C GLU A 303 17.38 -14.72 -26.78
N GLY A 304 17.82 -15.20 -25.62
CA GLY A 304 17.50 -14.61 -24.32
C GLY A 304 16.15 -15.06 -23.75
N ALA A 305 15.79 -16.34 -23.88
CA ALA A 305 14.60 -16.90 -23.24
C ALA A 305 14.62 -16.69 -21.72
N ILE A 306 15.81 -16.68 -21.08
CA ILE A 306 16.00 -16.43 -19.64
C ILE A 306 16.13 -14.91 -19.43
N ALA A 307 15.04 -14.26 -19.11
CA ALA A 307 14.97 -12.80 -19.00
C ALA A 307 15.95 -12.19 -17.97
N PRO A 308 16.15 -12.76 -16.75
CA PRO A 308 17.09 -12.23 -15.75
C PRO A 308 18.54 -12.23 -16.17
N TRP A 309 18.92 -13.11 -17.10
CA TRP A 309 20.29 -13.31 -17.57
C TRP A 309 20.53 -12.79 -18.99
N ASN A 310 19.60 -12.00 -19.52
CA ASN A 310 19.76 -11.39 -20.84
C ASN A 310 20.88 -10.30 -20.80
N PRO A 311 21.83 -10.26 -21.76
CA PRO A 311 23.09 -9.55 -21.66
C PRO A 311 23.01 -8.04 -21.91
N ILE A 312 22.34 -7.29 -21.02
CA ILE A 312 22.43 -5.82 -21.11
C ILE A 312 23.50 -5.22 -20.19
N SER A 313 23.96 -5.95 -19.15
CA SER A 313 24.84 -5.39 -18.13
C SER A 313 25.95 -6.31 -17.59
N SER A 314 25.98 -7.58 -17.93
CA SER A 314 27.02 -8.52 -17.45
C SER A 314 27.18 -9.72 -18.37
N GLN A 315 28.43 -10.04 -18.75
CA GLN A 315 28.78 -11.23 -19.53
C GLN A 315 28.83 -12.52 -18.67
N TYR A 316 28.80 -12.40 -17.35
CA TYR A 316 29.00 -13.53 -16.44
C TYR A 316 27.95 -14.62 -16.57
N TYR A 317 26.66 -14.25 -16.46
CA TYR A 317 25.57 -15.23 -16.51
C TYR A 317 25.35 -15.86 -17.88
N PRO A 318 25.45 -15.13 -19.00
CA PRO A 318 25.44 -15.72 -20.33
C PRO A 318 26.55 -16.75 -20.55
N GLN A 319 27.81 -16.45 -20.13
CA GLN A 319 28.93 -17.40 -20.23
C GLN A 319 28.71 -18.63 -19.35
N MET A 320 28.21 -18.45 -18.12
CA MET A 320 27.87 -19.55 -17.22
C MET A 320 26.79 -20.45 -17.82
N LEU A 321 25.73 -19.87 -18.38
CA LEU A 321 24.65 -20.63 -19.02
C LEU A 321 25.15 -21.42 -20.23
N GLU A 322 25.97 -20.81 -21.08
CA GLU A 322 26.52 -21.46 -22.28
C GLU A 322 27.39 -22.66 -21.94
N GLN A 323 28.30 -22.51 -20.95
CA GLN A 323 29.18 -23.60 -20.53
C GLN A 323 28.43 -24.69 -19.78
N ALA A 324 27.45 -24.34 -18.93
CA ALA A 324 26.57 -25.31 -18.30
C ALA A 324 25.75 -26.09 -19.34
N CYS A 325 25.16 -25.41 -20.33
CA CYS A 325 24.46 -26.07 -21.42
C CYS A 325 25.35 -27.04 -22.21
N THR A 326 26.59 -26.66 -22.47
CA THR A 326 27.60 -27.55 -23.12
C THR A 326 27.91 -28.78 -22.27
N ALA A 327 28.17 -28.58 -20.97
CA ALA A 327 28.48 -29.67 -20.05
C ALA A 327 27.34 -30.67 -19.87
N PHE A 328 26.09 -30.16 -19.83
CA PHE A 328 24.89 -30.99 -19.64
C PHE A 328 24.20 -31.38 -20.98
N LYS A 329 24.82 -31.12 -22.13
CA LYS A 329 24.34 -31.47 -23.47
C LYS A 329 22.94 -30.88 -23.76
N ILE A 330 22.74 -29.59 -23.45
CA ILE A 330 21.52 -28.82 -23.71
C ILE A 330 21.78 -27.94 -24.95
N ASP A 331 20.93 -28.10 -25.94
CA ASP A 331 21.01 -27.32 -27.18
C ASP A 331 20.44 -25.91 -26.96
N MET A 332 21.30 -24.89 -27.05
CA MET A 332 20.94 -23.49 -26.83
C MET A 332 20.16 -22.83 -27.95
N ASP A 333 20.18 -23.44 -29.14
CA ASP A 333 19.50 -22.93 -30.33
C ASP A 333 18.09 -23.56 -30.52
N ARG A 334 17.68 -24.39 -29.56
CA ARG A 334 16.34 -24.99 -29.49
C ARG A 334 15.39 -24.10 -28.67
N PRO A 335 14.16 -23.84 -29.13
CA PRO A 335 13.16 -23.12 -28.36
C PRO A 335 12.96 -23.72 -26.97
N PHE A 336 12.85 -22.87 -25.94
CA PHE A 336 12.71 -23.33 -24.55
C PHE A 336 11.52 -24.30 -24.37
N SER A 337 10.39 -24.03 -25.06
CA SER A 337 9.23 -24.92 -25.06
C SER A 337 9.53 -26.37 -25.51
N LYS A 338 10.49 -26.55 -26.42
CA LYS A 338 10.87 -27.84 -27.00
C LYS A 338 11.99 -28.57 -26.24
N LEU A 339 12.54 -27.97 -25.18
CA LEU A 339 13.50 -28.64 -24.31
C LEU A 339 12.80 -29.75 -23.49
N THR A 340 13.54 -30.82 -23.21
CA THR A 340 13.00 -31.90 -22.37
C THR A 340 12.75 -31.43 -20.92
N PRO A 341 11.83 -32.07 -20.17
CA PRO A 341 11.58 -31.71 -18.77
C PRO A 341 12.86 -31.69 -17.90
N ARG A 342 13.77 -32.65 -18.11
CA ARG A 342 15.05 -32.73 -17.40
C ARG A 342 15.97 -31.57 -17.77
N GLN A 343 16.03 -31.17 -19.03
CA GLN A 343 16.85 -30.01 -19.47
C GLN A 343 16.31 -28.70 -18.87
N LYS A 344 15.00 -28.52 -18.87
CA LYS A 344 14.34 -27.37 -18.22
C LYS A 344 14.64 -27.37 -16.70
N ASP A 345 14.56 -28.51 -16.05
CA ASP A 345 14.85 -28.64 -14.62
C ASP A 345 16.29 -28.23 -14.29
N ILE A 346 17.27 -28.70 -15.07
CA ILE A 346 18.68 -28.30 -14.89
C ILE A 346 18.83 -26.78 -15.04
N ILE A 347 18.23 -26.17 -16.06
CA ILE A 347 18.32 -24.72 -16.29
C ILE A 347 17.68 -23.95 -15.13
N LEU A 348 16.51 -24.36 -14.69
CA LEU A 348 15.72 -23.64 -13.69
C LEU A 348 16.22 -23.92 -12.25
N ASN A 349 16.40 -25.19 -11.90
CA ASN A 349 16.67 -25.64 -10.52
C ASN A 349 18.12 -26.05 -10.29
N GLY A 350 18.94 -26.12 -11.34
CA GLY A 350 20.37 -26.43 -11.24
C GLY A 350 20.74 -27.89 -11.44
N SER A 351 22.05 -28.17 -11.33
CA SER A 351 22.66 -29.49 -11.62
C SER A 351 22.55 -30.51 -10.48
N GLN A 352 21.83 -30.21 -9.40
CA GLN A 352 21.70 -31.07 -8.20
C GLN A 352 23.04 -31.54 -7.65
N GLY A 353 24.01 -30.62 -7.57
CA GLY A 353 25.35 -30.86 -7.05
C GLY A 353 26.34 -31.43 -8.04
N LYS A 354 25.99 -31.70 -9.31
CA LYS A 354 26.95 -32.08 -10.34
C LYS A 354 27.75 -30.88 -10.77
N GLU A 355 29.04 -30.97 -10.61
CA GLU A 355 30.02 -29.93 -10.96
C GLU A 355 30.28 -29.91 -12.48
N PHE A 356 30.64 -28.74 -12.99
CA PHE A 356 31.16 -28.54 -14.34
C PHE A 356 32.28 -27.50 -14.33
N HIS A 357 33.18 -27.59 -15.30
CA HIS A 357 34.26 -26.62 -15.45
C HIS A 357 33.69 -25.30 -15.98
N PHE A 358 33.90 -24.21 -15.20
CA PHE A 358 33.49 -22.87 -15.55
C PHE A 358 34.66 -21.94 -15.72
N HIS A 359 34.88 -21.51 -16.96
CA HIS A 359 35.90 -20.54 -17.36
C HIS A 359 35.22 -19.17 -17.59
N TYR A 360 35.60 -18.18 -16.82
CA TYR A 360 35.11 -16.84 -16.94
C TYR A 360 36.20 -15.84 -17.25
N GLU A 361 36.01 -15.08 -18.33
CA GLU A 361 36.88 -13.96 -18.69
C GLU A 361 36.07 -12.67 -18.67
N ASN A 362 36.53 -11.67 -17.92
CA ASN A 362 35.90 -10.37 -17.86
C ASN A 362 36.50 -9.41 -18.92
N ASP A 363 35.80 -8.30 -19.20
CA ASP A 363 36.18 -7.27 -20.19
C ASP A 363 37.54 -6.59 -19.88
N PHE A 364 38.12 -6.85 -18.70
CA PHE A 364 39.42 -6.31 -18.25
C PHE A 364 40.54 -7.37 -18.24
N GLY A 365 40.30 -8.56 -18.82
CA GLY A 365 41.28 -9.64 -18.93
C GLY A 365 41.49 -10.45 -17.64
N GLY A 366 40.60 -10.32 -16.64
CA GLY A 366 40.61 -11.16 -15.46
C GLY A 366 39.99 -12.54 -15.75
N VAL A 367 40.76 -13.62 -15.54
CA VAL A 367 40.29 -14.99 -15.78
C VAL A 367 40.03 -15.71 -14.46
N ARG A 368 38.97 -16.50 -14.42
CA ARG A 368 38.59 -17.37 -13.31
C ARG A 368 38.20 -18.75 -13.83
N ASP A 369 38.96 -19.78 -13.38
CA ASP A 369 38.71 -21.18 -13.68
C ASP A 369 38.30 -21.90 -12.42
N VAL A 370 37.13 -22.50 -12.37
CA VAL A 370 36.59 -23.19 -11.18
C VAL A 370 35.70 -24.38 -11.58
N GLU A 371 35.76 -25.43 -10.77
CA GLU A 371 34.76 -26.50 -10.80
C GLU A 371 33.60 -26.10 -9.85
N VAL A 372 32.42 -25.93 -10.38
CA VAL A 372 31.25 -25.50 -9.61
C VAL A 372 30.00 -26.24 -10.03
N PRO A 373 29.08 -26.53 -9.12
CA PRO A 373 27.74 -26.99 -9.52
C PRO A 373 26.95 -25.82 -10.16
N PHE A 374 26.14 -26.12 -11.15
CA PHE A 374 25.23 -25.13 -11.72
C PHE A 374 24.08 -24.89 -10.74
N GLU A 375 23.98 -23.69 -10.21
CA GLU A 375 23.00 -23.29 -9.18
C GLU A 375 21.52 -23.30 -9.71
N GLY A 376 21.34 -23.07 -11.01
CA GLY A 376 20.04 -22.84 -11.61
C GLY A 376 19.54 -21.39 -11.47
N VAL A 377 18.65 -21.02 -12.37
CA VAL A 377 18.17 -19.62 -12.47
C VAL A 377 17.32 -19.22 -11.27
N LEU A 378 16.40 -20.10 -10.84
CA LEU A 378 15.46 -19.78 -9.74
C LEU A 378 16.22 -19.63 -8.41
N SER A 379 17.11 -20.56 -8.10
CA SER A 379 17.95 -20.49 -6.88
C SER A 379 18.85 -19.26 -6.88
N ASN A 380 19.43 -18.91 -8.04
CA ASN A 380 20.27 -17.72 -8.19
C ASN A 380 19.49 -16.42 -7.91
N ILE A 381 18.27 -16.29 -8.43
CA ILE A 381 17.41 -15.11 -8.19
C ILE A 381 17.05 -15.02 -6.70
N ASP A 382 16.61 -16.12 -6.08
CA ASP A 382 16.21 -16.16 -4.66
C ASP A 382 17.41 -15.80 -3.77
N ARG A 383 18.56 -16.40 -3.99
CA ARG A 383 19.80 -16.08 -3.25
C ARG A 383 20.19 -14.61 -3.42
N ARG A 384 20.24 -14.10 -4.65
CA ARG A 384 20.56 -12.68 -4.93
C ARG A 384 19.57 -11.73 -4.28
N TYR A 385 18.31 -12.06 -4.23
CA TYR A 385 17.30 -11.27 -3.54
C TYR A 385 17.56 -11.20 -2.04
N ARG A 386 17.94 -12.33 -1.41
CA ARG A 386 18.14 -12.41 0.04
C ARG A 386 19.49 -11.83 0.49
N GLU A 387 20.56 -12.08 -0.26
CA GLU A 387 21.93 -11.77 0.18
C GLU A 387 22.43 -10.39 -0.29
N THR A 388 21.76 -9.74 -1.24
CA THR A 388 22.23 -8.45 -1.75
C THR A 388 22.05 -7.30 -0.74
N ASN A 389 23.10 -6.47 -0.64
CA ASN A 389 23.04 -5.19 0.08
C ASN A 389 22.61 -4.02 -0.82
N SER A 390 22.43 -4.26 -2.13
CA SER A 390 22.00 -3.24 -3.09
C SER A 390 20.49 -3.25 -3.26
N ASP A 391 19.83 -2.15 -2.91
CA ASP A 391 18.38 -1.97 -3.11
C ASP A 391 17.97 -2.03 -4.58
N PHE A 392 18.86 -1.58 -5.48
CA PHE A 392 18.65 -1.70 -6.93
C PHE A 392 18.58 -3.16 -7.35
N THR A 393 19.56 -3.98 -6.94
CA THR A 393 19.59 -5.41 -7.26
C THR A 393 18.39 -6.13 -6.65
N ARG A 394 18.05 -5.84 -5.40
CA ARG A 394 16.87 -6.41 -4.72
C ARG A 394 15.58 -6.07 -5.46
N THR A 395 15.41 -4.82 -5.87
CA THR A 395 14.25 -4.38 -6.66
C THR A 395 14.20 -5.08 -8.02
N GLN A 396 15.35 -5.25 -8.68
CA GLN A 396 15.43 -5.94 -9.96
C GLN A 396 15.06 -7.43 -9.83
N MET A 397 15.60 -8.13 -8.82
CA MET A 397 15.25 -9.54 -8.59
C MET A 397 13.77 -9.72 -8.24
N ARG A 398 13.20 -8.79 -7.48
CA ARG A 398 11.77 -8.82 -7.12
C ARG A 398 10.86 -8.79 -8.34
N THR A 399 11.27 -8.25 -9.48
CA THR A 399 10.46 -8.25 -10.71
C THR A 399 10.22 -9.65 -11.28
N TYR A 400 11.01 -10.63 -10.87
CA TYR A 400 10.90 -12.05 -11.26
C TYR A 400 10.24 -12.92 -10.19
N MET A 401 9.68 -12.30 -9.14
CA MET A 401 9.05 -13.01 -8.03
C MET A 401 7.57 -12.68 -7.94
N THR A 402 6.79 -13.67 -7.51
CA THR A 402 5.34 -13.55 -7.28
C THR A 402 5.03 -13.82 -5.81
N GLU A 403 4.08 -13.08 -5.26
CA GLU A 403 3.58 -13.28 -3.91
C GLU A 403 2.53 -14.41 -3.93
N LEU A 404 2.83 -15.51 -3.25
CA LEU A 404 1.91 -16.64 -3.09
C LEU A 404 1.40 -16.70 -1.65
N THR A 405 0.16 -17.10 -1.48
CA THR A 405 -0.40 -17.32 -0.16
C THR A 405 0.35 -18.44 0.57
N CYS A 406 0.74 -18.19 1.82
CA CYS A 406 1.46 -19.18 2.63
C CYS A 406 0.62 -20.45 2.80
N GLN A 407 1.18 -21.60 2.42
CA GLN A 407 0.47 -22.88 2.45
C GLN A 407 0.20 -23.40 3.88
N THR A 408 0.98 -22.93 4.87
CA THR A 408 0.85 -23.35 6.27
C THR A 408 -0.27 -22.60 7.00
N CYS A 409 -0.36 -21.29 6.84
CA CYS A 409 -1.39 -20.50 7.51
C CYS A 409 -2.52 -20.04 6.59
N HIS A 410 -2.47 -20.37 5.31
CA HIS A 410 -3.47 -19.99 4.30
C HIS A 410 -3.81 -18.48 4.30
N GLY A 411 -2.79 -17.65 4.49
CA GLY A 411 -2.94 -16.19 4.56
C GLY A 411 -3.27 -15.63 5.94
N LYS A 412 -3.67 -16.44 6.91
CA LYS A 412 -4.09 -16.02 8.26
C LYS A 412 -2.97 -15.42 9.12
N ARG A 413 -1.70 -15.47 8.69
CA ARG A 413 -0.51 -14.89 9.34
C ARG A 413 -0.14 -15.47 10.71
N LEU A 414 -1.06 -16.10 11.40
CA LEU A 414 -0.91 -16.63 12.76
C LEU A 414 -0.55 -18.12 12.75
N ASN A 415 0.04 -18.56 13.85
CA ASN A 415 0.32 -19.96 14.06
C ASN A 415 -0.94 -20.75 14.46
N ARG A 416 -0.83 -22.07 14.45
CA ARG A 416 -1.94 -22.98 14.72
C ARG A 416 -2.50 -22.86 16.14
N GLN A 417 -1.68 -22.47 17.12
CA GLN A 417 -2.09 -22.30 18.50
C GLN A 417 -3.00 -21.07 18.67
N ALA A 418 -2.62 -19.94 18.06
CA ALA A 418 -3.44 -18.74 18.06
C ALA A 418 -4.80 -18.95 17.37
N LEU A 419 -4.79 -19.65 16.23
CA LEU A 419 -6.01 -19.93 15.45
C LEU A 419 -6.94 -20.97 16.12
N ALA A 420 -6.43 -21.72 17.10
CA ALA A 420 -7.23 -22.66 17.89
C ALA A 420 -8.12 -21.96 18.93
N VAL A 421 -7.88 -20.66 19.21
CA VAL A 421 -8.67 -19.92 20.20
C VAL A 421 -9.83 -19.21 19.49
N LYS A 422 -11.04 -19.44 19.94
CA LYS A 422 -12.27 -18.91 19.33
C LYS A 422 -13.02 -17.99 20.28
N VAL A 423 -13.64 -16.95 19.73
CA VAL A 423 -14.62 -16.08 20.39
C VAL A 423 -15.87 -16.11 19.51
N GLY A 424 -17.03 -16.44 20.07
CA GLY A 424 -18.24 -16.62 19.29
C GLY A 424 -18.10 -17.64 18.15
N GLY A 425 -17.27 -18.68 18.35
CA GLY A 425 -17.00 -19.73 17.37
C GLY A 425 -15.98 -19.37 16.27
N GLN A 426 -15.49 -18.12 16.19
CA GLN A 426 -14.54 -17.67 15.15
C GLN A 426 -13.15 -17.40 15.74
N ASP A 427 -12.09 -17.65 14.94
CA ASP A 427 -10.75 -17.21 15.31
C ASP A 427 -10.54 -15.72 14.92
N ILE A 428 -9.49 -15.13 15.47
CA ILE A 428 -9.20 -13.71 15.26
C ILE A 428 -8.94 -13.37 13.78
N ALA A 429 -8.39 -14.31 13.01
CA ALA A 429 -8.13 -14.09 11.59
C ALA A 429 -9.41 -14.16 10.77
N GLU A 430 -10.31 -15.10 11.06
CA GLU A 430 -11.63 -15.20 10.42
C GLU A 430 -12.43 -13.91 10.59
N VAL A 431 -12.48 -13.38 11.80
CA VAL A 431 -13.17 -12.11 12.07
C VAL A 431 -12.48 -10.93 11.36
N SER A 432 -11.13 -10.94 11.30
CA SER A 432 -10.37 -9.90 10.61
C SER A 432 -10.52 -9.94 9.09
N ASP A 433 -10.85 -11.09 8.51
CA ASP A 433 -11.07 -11.27 7.07
C ASP A 433 -12.48 -10.85 6.61
N ASN A 434 -13.42 -10.69 7.53
CA ASN A 434 -14.74 -10.16 7.21
C ASN A 434 -14.65 -8.69 6.78
N ALA A 435 -15.51 -8.27 5.84
CA ALA A 435 -15.68 -6.86 5.55
C ALA A 435 -16.15 -6.12 6.82
N ILE A 436 -15.66 -4.90 7.03
CA ILE A 436 -15.94 -4.12 8.26
C ILE A 436 -17.44 -4.02 8.55
N LYS A 437 -18.27 -3.81 7.50
CA LYS A 437 -19.74 -3.75 7.63
C LYS A 437 -20.37 -5.07 8.08
N ASP A 438 -19.76 -6.21 7.69
CA ASP A 438 -20.26 -7.54 8.02
C ASP A 438 -19.66 -8.03 9.36
N GLY A 439 -18.50 -7.49 9.76
CA GLY A 439 -17.85 -7.75 11.05
C GLY A 439 -18.50 -7.04 12.23
N LEU A 440 -19.07 -5.84 12.04
CA LEU A 440 -19.70 -5.08 13.11
C LEU A 440 -20.86 -5.85 13.79
N PRO A 441 -21.83 -6.45 13.06
CA PRO A 441 -22.90 -7.25 13.66
C PRO A 441 -22.42 -8.46 14.46
N PHE A 442 -21.26 -9.03 14.13
CA PHE A 442 -20.67 -10.12 14.91
C PHE A 442 -20.36 -9.67 16.35
N PHE A 443 -19.79 -8.47 16.51
CA PHE A 443 -19.48 -7.93 17.84
C PHE A 443 -20.73 -7.49 18.61
N ASP A 444 -21.76 -7.00 17.90
CA ASP A 444 -23.02 -6.53 18.51
C ASP A 444 -23.86 -7.68 19.04
N HIS A 445 -23.79 -8.87 18.44
CA HIS A 445 -24.57 -10.05 18.79
C HIS A 445 -23.74 -11.16 19.47
N LEU A 446 -22.57 -10.79 20.01
CA LEU A 446 -21.68 -11.76 20.64
C LEU A 446 -22.27 -12.28 21.97
N GLU A 447 -22.62 -13.56 22.00
CA GLU A 447 -23.12 -14.22 23.21
C GLU A 447 -21.94 -14.63 24.09
N LEU A 448 -21.85 -14.06 25.29
CA LEU A 448 -20.80 -14.31 26.28
C LEU A 448 -21.42 -14.64 27.62
N SER A 449 -20.69 -15.36 28.49
CA SER A 449 -21.09 -15.56 29.88
C SER A 449 -21.19 -14.24 30.63
N GLU A 450 -21.97 -14.16 31.72
CA GLU A 450 -22.08 -12.93 32.55
C GLU A 450 -20.72 -12.40 32.98
N LYS A 451 -19.79 -13.29 33.33
CA LYS A 451 -18.40 -12.94 33.70
C LYS A 451 -17.66 -12.35 32.52
N ASP A 452 -17.74 -12.98 31.38
CA ASP A 452 -17.00 -12.54 30.19
C ASP A 452 -17.58 -11.27 29.59
N GLN A 453 -18.89 -11.03 29.72
CA GLN A 453 -19.53 -9.77 29.34
C GLN A 453 -18.96 -8.57 30.10
N VAL A 454 -18.71 -8.70 31.41
CA VAL A 454 -18.11 -7.63 32.21
C VAL A 454 -16.70 -7.30 31.72
N ILE A 455 -15.92 -8.30 31.32
CA ILE A 455 -14.55 -8.15 30.79
C ILE A 455 -14.58 -7.58 29.38
N ALA A 456 -15.46 -8.09 28.52
CA ALA A 456 -15.51 -7.73 27.10
C ALA A 456 -16.10 -6.33 26.85
N LYS A 457 -17.06 -5.88 27.66
CA LYS A 457 -17.81 -4.64 27.45
C LYS A 457 -16.96 -3.40 27.12
N PRO A 458 -15.91 -3.04 27.88
CA PRO A 458 -15.08 -1.89 27.51
C PRO A 458 -14.30 -2.10 26.20
N ILE A 459 -13.87 -3.34 25.91
CA ILE A 459 -13.12 -3.68 24.70
C ILE A 459 -14.05 -3.60 23.49
N LEU A 460 -15.23 -4.19 23.57
CA LEU A 460 -16.24 -4.20 22.50
C LEU A 460 -16.71 -2.79 22.15
N LYS A 461 -16.84 -1.91 23.15
CA LYS A 461 -17.17 -0.50 22.90
C LYS A 461 -16.13 0.18 22.00
N GLU A 462 -14.84 0.01 22.31
CA GLU A 462 -13.76 0.59 21.52
C GLU A 462 -13.70 0.00 20.10
N VAL A 463 -13.92 -1.31 19.96
CA VAL A 463 -13.98 -1.97 18.66
C VAL A 463 -15.16 -1.45 17.84
N HIS A 464 -16.36 -1.38 18.45
CA HIS A 464 -17.58 -0.88 17.82
C HIS A 464 -17.42 0.57 17.34
N ASP A 465 -16.89 1.46 18.19
CA ASP A 465 -16.72 2.86 17.85
C ASP A 465 -15.77 3.03 16.65
N ARG A 466 -14.61 2.34 16.65
CA ARG A 466 -13.63 2.39 15.55
C ARG A 466 -14.16 1.79 14.26
N LEU A 467 -14.86 0.67 14.31
CA LEU A 467 -15.49 0.08 13.12
C LEU A 467 -16.57 1.01 12.55
N THR A 468 -17.38 1.62 13.41
CA THR A 468 -18.40 2.59 13.00
C THR A 468 -17.77 3.82 12.32
N PHE A 469 -16.63 4.31 12.81
CA PHE A 469 -15.93 5.42 12.14
C PHE A 469 -15.41 5.02 10.75
N LEU A 470 -14.87 3.81 10.59
CA LEU A 470 -14.45 3.32 9.28
C LEU A 470 -15.62 3.21 8.29
N ILE A 471 -16.78 2.77 8.75
CA ILE A 471 -18.02 2.74 7.95
C ILE A 471 -18.44 4.16 7.55
N ASN A 472 -18.40 5.11 8.49
CA ASN A 472 -18.81 6.49 8.25
C ASN A 472 -17.91 7.24 7.25
N VAL A 473 -16.64 6.86 7.12
CA VAL A 473 -15.73 7.43 6.11
C VAL A 473 -15.74 6.64 4.78
N GLY A 474 -16.71 5.73 4.59
CA GLY A 474 -16.89 4.98 3.35
C GLY A 474 -15.87 3.86 3.13
N LEU A 475 -15.32 3.27 4.19
CA LEU A 475 -14.38 2.14 4.16
C LEU A 475 -15.02 0.82 4.62
N ASP A 476 -16.33 0.73 4.54
CA ASP A 476 -17.14 -0.41 5.00
C ASP A 476 -16.85 -1.73 4.27
N TYR A 477 -16.32 -1.66 3.06
CA TYR A 477 -15.94 -2.80 2.22
C TYR A 477 -14.55 -3.38 2.52
N LEU A 478 -13.70 -2.67 3.28
CA LEU A 478 -12.36 -3.16 3.63
C LEU A 478 -12.43 -4.28 4.66
N THR A 479 -11.37 -5.10 4.71
CA THR A 479 -11.15 -6.07 5.77
C THR A 479 -10.04 -5.60 6.70
N LEU A 480 -10.09 -5.97 7.99
CA LEU A 480 -9.04 -5.64 8.95
C LEU A 480 -7.70 -6.31 8.62
N SER A 481 -7.74 -7.47 7.97
CA SER A 481 -6.55 -8.24 7.53
C SER A 481 -5.86 -7.64 6.31
N ARG A 482 -6.53 -6.75 5.54
CA ARG A 482 -5.97 -6.16 4.32
C ARG A 482 -4.67 -5.43 4.59
N SER A 483 -3.63 -5.74 3.79
CA SER A 483 -2.32 -5.10 3.92
C SER A 483 -2.41 -3.60 3.62
N ALA A 484 -1.82 -2.77 4.50
CA ALA A 484 -1.78 -1.32 4.33
C ALA A 484 -1.05 -0.88 3.05
N GLY A 485 -0.09 -1.68 2.57
CA GLY A 485 0.62 -1.42 1.32
C GLY A 485 -0.21 -1.58 0.04
N THR A 486 -1.41 -2.19 0.13
CA THR A 486 -2.34 -2.37 -0.99
C THR A 486 -3.44 -1.29 -1.04
N LEU A 487 -3.45 -0.38 -0.07
CA LEU A 487 -4.42 0.69 0.00
C LEU A 487 -4.10 1.79 -1.03
N SER A 488 -5.13 2.37 -1.60
CA SER A 488 -5.00 3.63 -2.35
C SER A 488 -4.62 4.79 -1.40
N GLY A 489 -4.12 5.89 -1.95
CA GLY A 489 -3.81 7.10 -1.17
C GLY A 489 -5.02 7.59 -0.37
N GLY A 490 -6.19 7.68 -1.00
CA GLY A 490 -7.43 8.08 -0.36
C GLY A 490 -7.93 7.09 0.71
N GLU A 491 -7.83 5.77 0.50
CA GLU A 491 -8.16 4.77 1.53
C GLU A 491 -7.29 4.94 2.78
N ALA A 492 -5.96 5.10 2.59
CA ALA A 492 -5.02 5.28 3.69
C ALA A 492 -5.27 6.58 4.47
N GLN A 493 -5.59 7.66 3.77
CA GLN A 493 -5.94 8.95 4.37
C GLN A 493 -7.22 8.86 5.20
N ARG A 494 -8.28 8.23 4.67
CA ARG A 494 -9.54 8.01 5.41
C ARG A 494 -9.41 7.11 6.62
N ILE A 495 -8.52 6.11 6.57
CA ILE A 495 -8.18 5.31 7.76
C ILE A 495 -7.59 6.21 8.85
N ARG A 496 -6.66 7.11 8.51
CA ARG A 496 -6.11 8.06 9.49
C ARG A 496 -7.19 9.02 10.02
N LEU A 497 -8.04 9.52 9.12
CA LEU A 497 -9.16 10.36 9.51
C LEU A 497 -10.07 9.63 10.51
N ALA A 498 -10.47 8.40 10.22
CA ALA A 498 -11.29 7.57 11.12
C ALA A 498 -10.62 7.37 12.49
N THR A 499 -9.30 7.13 12.51
CA THR A 499 -8.53 6.97 13.75
C THR A 499 -8.53 8.27 14.57
N GLN A 500 -8.40 9.44 13.92
CA GLN A 500 -8.45 10.74 14.60
C GLN A 500 -9.84 11.09 15.11
N ILE A 501 -10.90 10.81 14.36
CA ILE A 501 -12.29 10.95 14.82
C ILE A 501 -12.52 10.11 16.07
N GLY A 502 -12.00 8.88 16.08
CA GLY A 502 -12.12 7.97 17.22
C GLY A 502 -11.44 8.45 18.51
N SER A 503 -10.49 9.38 18.42
CA SER A 503 -9.84 9.96 19.58
C SER A 503 -10.72 10.91 20.42
N ASN A 504 -11.86 11.37 19.86
CA ASN A 504 -12.79 12.32 20.46
C ASN A 504 -12.11 13.59 21.01
N LEU A 505 -11.03 14.05 20.38
CA LEU A 505 -10.35 15.28 20.77
C LEU A 505 -11.22 16.50 20.43
N SER A 506 -11.19 17.52 21.28
CA SER A 506 -11.89 18.80 21.10
C SER A 506 -10.91 19.96 21.18
N GLY A 507 -11.22 21.08 20.52
CA GLY A 507 -10.38 22.27 20.51
C GLY A 507 -9.12 22.14 19.66
N VAL A 508 -9.05 21.17 18.75
CA VAL A 508 -7.92 20.90 17.86
C VAL A 508 -8.16 21.52 16.50
N LEU A 509 -7.08 21.94 15.84
CA LEU A 509 -7.07 22.33 14.44
C LEU A 509 -6.69 21.14 13.57
N TYR A 510 -7.63 20.61 12.80
CA TYR A 510 -7.37 19.57 11.81
C TYR A 510 -7.15 20.20 10.43
N ILE A 511 -6.09 19.78 9.77
CA ILE A 511 -5.77 20.21 8.40
C ILE A 511 -5.73 18.98 7.51
N LEU A 512 -6.62 18.95 6.51
CA LEU A 512 -6.82 17.81 5.61
C LEU A 512 -6.49 18.21 4.17
N ASP A 513 -5.82 17.29 3.45
CA ASP A 513 -5.46 17.46 2.04
C ASP A 513 -6.36 16.58 1.18
N GLU A 514 -7.31 17.19 0.47
CA GLU A 514 -8.21 16.52 -0.48
C GLU A 514 -8.83 15.20 0.02
N PRO A 515 -9.54 15.19 1.16
CA PRO A 515 -10.04 13.94 1.73
C PRO A 515 -11.13 13.25 0.89
N SER A 516 -11.77 13.95 -0.08
CA SER A 516 -12.74 13.40 -1.02
C SER A 516 -12.14 12.59 -2.16
N ILE A 517 -10.79 12.53 -2.25
CA ILE A 517 -10.09 11.93 -3.36
C ILE A 517 -10.45 10.45 -3.58
N GLY A 518 -10.73 10.07 -4.83
CA GLY A 518 -11.09 8.68 -5.19
C GLY A 518 -12.41 8.21 -4.60
N LEU A 519 -13.26 9.13 -4.09
CA LEU A 519 -14.60 8.81 -3.62
C LEU A 519 -15.64 8.95 -4.72
N HIS A 520 -16.59 8.02 -4.71
CA HIS A 520 -17.87 8.22 -5.39
C HIS A 520 -18.71 9.23 -4.59
N GLN A 521 -19.57 10.02 -5.24
CA GLN A 521 -20.39 11.06 -4.58
C GLN A 521 -21.21 10.53 -3.38
N ARG A 522 -21.74 9.32 -3.47
CA ARG A 522 -22.41 8.64 -2.36
C ARG A 522 -21.54 8.54 -1.10
N ASP A 523 -20.24 8.21 -1.31
CA ASP A 523 -19.32 8.02 -0.19
C ASP A 523 -18.81 9.38 0.30
N ASN A 524 -18.76 10.39 -0.58
CA ASN A 524 -18.44 11.78 -0.24
C ASN A 524 -19.48 12.41 0.70
N ASP A 525 -20.77 12.15 0.50
CA ASP A 525 -21.83 12.59 1.41
C ASP A 525 -21.59 12.10 2.85
N ARG A 526 -21.16 10.84 3.02
CA ARG A 526 -20.82 10.27 4.33
C ARG A 526 -19.59 10.93 4.94
N LEU A 527 -18.57 11.21 4.12
CA LEU A 527 -17.38 11.93 4.56
C LEU A 527 -17.72 13.33 5.06
N ILE A 528 -18.49 14.10 4.31
CA ILE A 528 -18.97 15.44 4.70
C ILE A 528 -19.72 15.37 6.03
N GLY A 529 -20.60 14.37 6.20
CA GLY A 529 -21.28 14.13 7.46
C GLY A 529 -20.32 13.88 8.64
N SER A 530 -19.22 13.17 8.40
CA SER A 530 -18.18 12.89 9.41
C SER A 530 -17.38 14.14 9.76
N LEU A 531 -17.01 14.96 8.76
CA LEU A 531 -16.33 16.25 8.98
C LEU A 531 -17.20 17.21 9.79
N LYS A 532 -18.49 17.29 9.51
CA LYS A 532 -19.44 18.10 10.29
C LYS A 532 -19.54 17.63 11.74
N LYS A 533 -19.57 16.32 11.99
CA LYS A 533 -19.51 15.77 13.36
C LYS A 533 -18.24 16.19 14.09
N MET A 534 -17.06 16.12 13.45
CA MET A 534 -15.81 16.58 14.05
C MET A 534 -15.86 18.06 14.39
N ARG A 535 -16.38 18.91 13.51
CA ARG A 535 -16.62 20.33 13.78
C ARG A 535 -17.52 20.53 15.00
N ASP A 536 -18.62 19.81 15.07
CA ASP A 536 -19.63 19.93 16.13
C ASP A 536 -19.10 19.49 17.52
N LEU A 537 -17.96 18.75 17.55
CA LEU A 537 -17.20 18.48 18.77
C LEU A 537 -16.35 19.67 19.25
N GLY A 538 -16.41 20.82 18.59
CA GLY A 538 -15.64 22.03 18.92
C GLY A 538 -14.24 22.04 18.32
N ASN A 539 -14.05 21.43 17.15
CA ASN A 539 -12.80 21.46 16.39
C ASN A 539 -12.88 22.44 15.23
N THR A 540 -11.75 23.00 14.87
CA THR A 540 -11.60 23.77 13.64
C THR A 540 -11.05 22.83 12.56
N LEU A 541 -11.74 22.73 11.43
CA LEU A 541 -11.32 21.91 10.29
C LEU A 541 -10.95 22.81 9.13
N ILE A 542 -9.74 22.68 8.64
CA ILE A 542 -9.26 23.30 7.40
C ILE A 542 -9.07 22.20 6.38
N VAL A 543 -9.78 22.28 5.27
CA VAL A 543 -9.76 21.27 4.21
C VAL A 543 -9.33 21.94 2.92
N VAL A 544 -8.23 21.45 2.33
CA VAL A 544 -7.86 21.81 0.95
C VAL A 544 -8.72 20.95 0.03
N GLU A 545 -9.59 21.55 -0.76
CA GLU A 545 -10.55 20.79 -1.57
C GLU A 545 -10.92 21.47 -2.89
N HIS A 546 -11.37 20.63 -3.83
CA HIS A 546 -11.85 21.00 -5.15
C HIS A 546 -13.25 20.45 -5.44
N ASP A 547 -13.78 19.60 -4.59
CA ASP A 547 -15.10 19.00 -4.73
C ASP A 547 -16.22 20.02 -4.45
N GLU A 548 -17.18 20.13 -5.38
CA GLU A 548 -18.27 21.10 -5.29
C GLU A 548 -19.15 20.87 -4.07
N ASP A 549 -19.50 19.61 -3.75
CA ASP A 549 -20.38 19.27 -2.64
C ASP A 549 -19.73 19.61 -1.29
N THR A 550 -18.42 19.35 -1.17
CA THR A 550 -17.64 19.70 0.03
C THR A 550 -17.55 21.22 0.20
N MET A 551 -17.29 21.97 -0.89
CA MET A 551 -17.25 23.43 -0.87
C MET A 551 -18.61 24.03 -0.46
N ARG A 552 -19.72 23.52 -1.00
CA ARG A 552 -21.08 23.97 -0.65
C ARG A 552 -21.48 23.63 0.79
N ALA A 553 -20.90 22.53 1.32
CA ALA A 553 -21.18 22.07 2.69
C ALA A 553 -20.34 22.80 3.76
N ALA A 554 -19.33 23.58 3.35
CA ALA A 554 -18.45 24.33 4.23
C ALA A 554 -19.18 25.51 4.92
N ASP A 555 -18.71 25.88 6.11
CA ASP A 555 -19.15 27.09 6.79
C ASP A 555 -18.45 28.34 6.24
N TYR A 556 -17.24 28.15 5.69
CA TYR A 556 -16.40 29.25 5.20
C TYR A 556 -15.48 28.76 4.07
N LEU A 557 -15.34 29.55 3.02
CA LEU A 557 -14.44 29.29 1.89
C LEU A 557 -13.34 30.35 1.81
N ILE A 558 -12.15 29.92 1.38
CA ILE A 558 -11.03 30.80 1.04
C ILE A 558 -10.56 30.37 -0.35
N ASP A 559 -10.72 31.24 -1.34
CA ASP A 559 -10.27 31.00 -2.72
C ASP A 559 -8.93 31.68 -2.96
N ILE A 560 -7.90 30.87 -3.33
CA ILE A 560 -6.52 31.32 -3.58
C ILE A 560 -6.26 31.36 -5.09
N GLY A 561 -5.79 32.48 -5.60
CA GLY A 561 -5.56 32.70 -7.03
C GLY A 561 -4.69 33.92 -7.31
N PRO A 562 -4.90 34.60 -8.45
CA PRO A 562 -5.83 34.25 -9.54
C PRO A 562 -5.33 33.16 -10.47
N GLY A 563 -4.03 32.84 -10.43
CA GLY A 563 -3.36 31.85 -11.28
C GLY A 563 -2.58 30.81 -10.50
N ALA A 564 -1.62 30.17 -11.15
CA ALA A 564 -0.73 29.19 -10.57
C ALA A 564 0.73 29.71 -10.52
N GLY A 565 1.55 29.22 -9.60
CA GLY A 565 2.93 29.67 -9.42
C GLY A 565 3.00 31.15 -9.07
N ASP A 566 3.84 31.92 -9.76
CA ASP A 566 4.03 33.36 -9.52
C ASP A 566 2.77 34.20 -9.81
N LEU A 567 1.85 33.66 -10.59
CA LEU A 567 0.56 34.31 -10.86
C LEU A 567 -0.50 33.98 -9.80
N GLY A 568 -0.17 33.16 -8.81
CA GLY A 568 -1.02 32.78 -7.69
C GLY A 568 -0.66 33.54 -6.41
N GLY A 569 -1.05 32.98 -5.28
CA GLY A 569 -0.63 33.43 -3.96
C GLY A 569 -1.43 34.57 -3.36
N GLU A 570 -2.57 34.97 -3.94
CA GLU A 570 -3.45 36.01 -3.44
C GLU A 570 -4.81 35.44 -3.00
N VAL A 571 -5.45 36.07 -2.01
CA VAL A 571 -6.82 35.72 -1.61
C VAL A 571 -7.80 36.40 -2.54
N MET A 572 -8.46 35.62 -3.39
CA MET A 572 -9.44 36.13 -4.36
C MET A 572 -10.81 36.37 -3.74
N ALA A 573 -11.21 35.51 -2.82
CA ALA A 573 -12.44 35.62 -2.07
C ALA A 573 -12.33 34.87 -0.73
N ALA A 574 -12.98 35.37 0.30
CA ALA A 574 -13.11 34.72 1.59
C ALA A 574 -14.48 35.03 2.18
N GLY A 575 -15.24 34.02 2.62
CA GLY A 575 -16.60 34.17 3.13
C GLY A 575 -17.38 32.88 3.13
N THR A 576 -18.68 32.96 3.32
CA THR A 576 -19.57 31.83 3.13
C THR A 576 -19.58 31.38 1.65
N PRO A 577 -19.97 30.13 1.34
CA PRO A 577 -20.09 29.67 -0.06
C PRO A 577 -20.89 30.66 -0.95
N THR A 578 -22.00 31.18 -0.45
CA THR A 578 -22.85 32.14 -1.16
C THR A 578 -22.12 33.48 -1.44
N GLU A 579 -21.33 33.96 -0.50
CA GLU A 579 -20.56 35.21 -0.70
C GLU A 579 -19.46 34.99 -1.75
N VAL A 580 -18.81 33.82 -1.76
CA VAL A 580 -17.81 33.50 -2.76
C VAL A 580 -18.42 33.33 -4.16
N GLU A 581 -19.61 32.72 -4.28
CA GLU A 581 -20.37 32.61 -5.54
C GLU A 581 -20.69 33.97 -6.14
N GLN A 582 -20.94 34.98 -5.33
CA GLN A 582 -21.25 36.35 -5.77
C GLN A 582 -20.01 37.19 -6.13
N ASN A 583 -18.82 36.71 -5.82
CA ASN A 583 -17.59 37.43 -6.11
C ASN A 583 -17.12 37.20 -7.57
N PRO A 584 -17.18 38.21 -8.46
CA PRO A 584 -16.80 38.02 -9.87
C PRO A 584 -15.31 37.76 -10.11
N ASN A 585 -14.45 38.07 -9.13
CA ASN A 585 -13.01 37.84 -9.22
C ASN A 585 -12.62 36.42 -8.83
N SER A 586 -13.51 35.69 -8.17
CA SER A 586 -13.29 34.28 -7.80
C SER A 586 -13.61 33.35 -8.96
N LEU A 587 -12.60 32.65 -9.46
CA LEU A 587 -12.80 31.64 -10.48
C LEU A 587 -13.64 30.47 -9.93
N THR A 588 -13.34 30.04 -8.71
CA THR A 588 -14.14 29.02 -7.99
C THR A 588 -15.59 29.49 -7.82
N GLY A 589 -15.82 30.75 -7.43
CA GLY A 589 -17.14 31.35 -7.30
C GLY A 589 -17.94 31.29 -8.59
N ARG A 590 -17.33 31.60 -9.74
CA ARG A 590 -17.99 31.51 -11.05
C ARG A 590 -18.43 30.10 -11.42
N TYR A 591 -17.59 29.07 -11.09
CA TYR A 591 -17.97 27.66 -11.27
C TYR A 591 -19.11 27.25 -10.34
N LEU A 592 -19.05 27.62 -9.06
CA LEU A 592 -20.10 27.36 -8.09
C LEU A 592 -21.44 28.05 -8.49
N ALA A 593 -21.38 29.30 -8.97
CA ALA A 593 -22.54 30.01 -9.48
C ALA A 593 -23.05 29.45 -10.83
N GLY A 594 -22.29 28.57 -11.48
CA GLY A 594 -22.60 27.98 -12.76
C GLY A 594 -22.48 28.95 -13.95
N GLN A 595 -21.75 30.06 -13.79
CA GLN A 595 -21.39 30.97 -14.87
C GLN A 595 -20.34 30.32 -15.78
N ASP A 596 -19.35 29.64 -15.19
CA ASP A 596 -18.43 28.77 -15.89
C ASP A 596 -18.82 27.31 -15.65
N TYR A 597 -18.66 26.46 -16.67
CA TYR A 597 -18.95 25.03 -16.59
C TYR A 597 -18.21 24.25 -17.68
N ILE A 598 -18.14 22.93 -17.54
CA ILE A 598 -17.66 22.01 -18.58
C ILE A 598 -18.85 21.61 -19.43
N PRO A 599 -18.84 21.89 -20.75
CA PRO A 599 -19.99 21.61 -21.61
C PRO A 599 -20.18 20.10 -21.83
N VAL A 600 -21.44 19.68 -22.06
CA VAL A 600 -21.77 18.31 -22.43
C VAL A 600 -21.67 18.17 -23.97
N PRO A 601 -20.94 17.18 -24.50
CA PRO A 601 -20.94 16.92 -25.93
C PRO A 601 -22.35 16.56 -26.42
N LEU A 602 -22.92 17.34 -27.34
CA LEU A 602 -24.26 17.09 -27.89
C LEU A 602 -24.30 15.87 -28.83
N LYS A 603 -23.13 15.45 -29.32
CA LYS A 603 -23.00 14.27 -30.16
C LYS A 603 -21.87 13.39 -29.63
N ARG A 604 -22.20 12.15 -29.26
CA ARG A 604 -21.21 11.16 -28.82
C ARG A 604 -20.49 10.54 -30.02
N ARG A 605 -19.20 10.28 -29.86
CA ARG A 605 -18.42 9.52 -30.85
C ARG A 605 -18.89 8.06 -30.86
N GLN A 606 -18.89 7.42 -32.05
CA GLN A 606 -19.28 6.01 -32.18
C GLN A 606 -18.07 5.09 -32.35
N GLY A 607 -16.87 5.61 -32.12
CA GLY A 607 -15.64 4.86 -32.24
C GLY A 607 -15.41 4.30 -33.65
N ASN A 608 -14.58 3.27 -33.74
CA ASN A 608 -14.22 2.61 -35.00
C ASN A 608 -14.92 1.25 -35.20
N GLY A 609 -15.91 0.92 -34.38
CA GLY A 609 -16.66 -0.35 -34.36
C GLY A 609 -15.87 -1.55 -33.86
N LYS A 610 -14.61 -1.38 -33.45
CA LYS A 610 -13.78 -2.44 -32.88
C LYS A 610 -13.81 -2.36 -31.35
N LYS A 611 -13.49 -3.47 -30.69
CA LYS A 611 -13.47 -3.54 -29.24
C LYS A 611 -12.40 -4.52 -28.75
N VAL A 612 -11.94 -4.30 -27.54
CA VAL A 612 -11.23 -5.30 -26.74
C VAL A 612 -12.25 -5.93 -25.82
N ARG A 613 -12.33 -7.25 -25.80
CA ARG A 613 -13.24 -8.02 -24.93
C ARG A 613 -12.44 -8.82 -23.92
N VAL A 614 -12.74 -8.65 -22.65
CA VAL A 614 -12.29 -9.48 -21.54
C VAL A 614 -13.43 -10.40 -21.15
N THR A 615 -13.18 -11.70 -21.07
CA THR A 615 -14.20 -12.70 -20.69
C THR A 615 -13.72 -13.46 -19.46
N GLY A 616 -14.62 -13.66 -18.53
CA GLY A 616 -14.35 -14.47 -17.33
C GLY A 616 -13.44 -13.77 -16.32
N ALA A 617 -13.54 -12.46 -16.16
CA ALA A 617 -12.79 -11.71 -15.16
C ALA A 617 -13.31 -12.04 -13.74
N ALA A 618 -12.47 -12.68 -12.91
CA ALA A 618 -12.87 -13.27 -11.63
C ALA A 618 -11.85 -13.00 -10.52
N GLU A 619 -10.99 -12.01 -10.66
CA GLU A 619 -10.01 -11.65 -9.64
C GLU A 619 -10.66 -10.82 -8.54
N ASN A 620 -10.24 -11.02 -7.29
CA ASN A 620 -10.77 -10.37 -6.09
C ASN A 620 -12.31 -10.51 -6.00
N ASN A 621 -13.02 -9.38 -5.98
CA ASN A 621 -14.48 -9.36 -5.87
C ASN A 621 -15.22 -9.49 -7.21
N LEU A 622 -14.53 -9.56 -8.36
CA LEU A 622 -15.18 -9.67 -9.67
C LEU A 622 -15.86 -11.02 -9.87
N LYS A 623 -17.08 -11.00 -10.42
CA LYS A 623 -17.96 -12.18 -10.54
C LYS A 623 -18.06 -12.68 -11.97
N ASP A 624 -16.97 -13.28 -12.50
CA ASP A 624 -16.89 -13.90 -13.84
C ASP A 624 -17.40 -12.97 -14.96
N LEU A 625 -16.92 -11.73 -14.98
CA LEU A 625 -17.41 -10.68 -15.85
C LEU A 625 -16.99 -10.87 -17.30
N THR A 626 -17.90 -10.51 -18.21
CA THR A 626 -17.57 -10.28 -19.62
C THR A 626 -17.78 -8.82 -19.95
N VAL A 627 -16.70 -8.14 -20.38
CA VAL A 627 -16.68 -6.69 -20.59
C VAL A 627 -16.13 -6.35 -21.95
N ASP A 628 -16.83 -5.48 -22.67
CA ASP A 628 -16.40 -4.89 -23.95
C ASP A 628 -15.85 -3.48 -23.72
N PHE A 629 -14.66 -3.22 -24.22
CA PHE A 629 -14.05 -1.89 -24.24
C PHE A 629 -14.03 -1.42 -25.69
N PRO A 630 -14.92 -0.48 -26.08
CA PRO A 630 -14.94 0.05 -27.45
C PRO A 630 -13.66 0.82 -27.76
N LEU A 631 -13.23 0.80 -29.03
CA LEU A 631 -12.01 1.46 -29.48
C LEU A 631 -12.31 2.71 -30.30
N GLY A 632 -11.45 3.73 -30.14
CA GLY A 632 -11.63 5.03 -30.78
C GLY A 632 -12.66 5.90 -30.08
N GLU A 633 -12.87 5.68 -28.78
CA GLU A 633 -13.82 6.40 -27.93
C GLU A 633 -13.14 6.88 -26.65
N PHE A 634 -13.79 7.84 -25.98
CA PHE A 634 -13.49 8.21 -24.61
C PHE A 634 -14.35 7.35 -23.67
N VAL A 635 -13.72 6.38 -23.02
CA VAL A 635 -14.36 5.37 -22.18
C VAL A 635 -14.12 5.66 -20.70
N ALA A 636 -15.19 5.81 -19.91
CA ALA A 636 -15.10 5.97 -18.47
C ALA A 636 -15.51 4.68 -17.74
N VAL A 637 -14.68 4.20 -16.83
CA VAL A 637 -15.00 3.10 -15.90
C VAL A 637 -15.37 3.71 -14.56
N THR A 638 -16.62 3.54 -14.16
CA THR A 638 -17.23 4.20 -13.01
C THR A 638 -17.76 3.21 -11.97
N GLY A 639 -18.31 3.69 -10.89
CA GLY A 639 -18.94 2.91 -9.84
C GLY A 639 -18.45 3.28 -8.44
N VAL A 640 -19.12 2.78 -7.42
CA VAL A 640 -18.81 3.06 -6.02
C VAL A 640 -17.39 2.61 -5.61
N SER A 641 -16.89 3.14 -4.50
CA SER A 641 -15.58 2.72 -3.96
C SER A 641 -15.59 1.22 -3.65
N GLY A 642 -14.51 0.52 -4.02
CA GLY A 642 -14.41 -0.93 -3.83
C GLY A 642 -15.25 -1.81 -4.77
N SER A 643 -15.91 -1.25 -5.80
CA SER A 643 -16.72 -2.04 -6.76
C SER A 643 -15.92 -2.93 -7.73
N GLY A 644 -14.58 -2.81 -7.76
CA GLY A 644 -13.71 -3.65 -8.60
C GLY A 644 -13.13 -2.97 -9.84
N LYS A 645 -13.30 -1.65 -10.02
CA LYS A 645 -12.78 -0.87 -11.17
C LYS A 645 -11.29 -1.10 -11.42
N SER A 646 -10.46 -0.85 -10.40
CA SER A 646 -9.00 -1.01 -10.52
C SER A 646 -8.59 -2.48 -10.71
N THR A 647 -9.36 -3.44 -10.17
CA THR A 647 -9.15 -4.86 -10.42
C THR A 647 -9.38 -5.18 -11.90
N LEU A 648 -10.51 -4.72 -12.48
CA LEU A 648 -10.84 -4.95 -13.88
C LEU A 648 -9.82 -4.30 -14.83
N VAL A 649 -9.50 -3.02 -14.60
CA VAL A 649 -8.65 -2.25 -15.52
C VAL A 649 -7.17 -2.48 -15.26
N ASN A 650 -6.69 -2.28 -14.02
CA ASN A 650 -5.26 -2.30 -13.71
C ASN A 650 -4.71 -3.73 -13.51
N THR A 651 -5.49 -4.60 -12.84
CA THR A 651 -5.02 -5.95 -12.51
C THR A 651 -5.25 -6.93 -13.65
N ILE A 652 -6.35 -6.85 -14.38
CA ILE A 652 -6.69 -7.77 -15.46
C ILE A 652 -6.36 -7.15 -16.82
N LEU A 653 -7.13 -6.15 -17.30
CA LEU A 653 -7.04 -5.63 -18.65
C LEU A 653 -5.63 -5.18 -19.00
N LYS A 654 -5.06 -4.28 -18.21
CA LYS A 654 -3.73 -3.71 -18.47
C LYS A 654 -2.64 -4.76 -18.51
N LYS A 655 -2.60 -5.66 -17.49
CA LYS A 655 -1.57 -6.70 -17.42
C LYS A 655 -1.75 -7.75 -18.50
N ALA A 656 -2.99 -8.15 -18.81
CA ALA A 656 -3.27 -9.11 -19.88
C ALA A 656 -2.89 -8.56 -21.26
N LEU A 657 -3.21 -7.29 -21.54
CA LEU A 657 -2.79 -6.62 -22.77
C LEU A 657 -1.26 -6.53 -22.88
N ALA A 658 -0.60 -6.10 -21.79
CA ALA A 658 0.87 -5.99 -21.77
C ALA A 658 1.54 -7.35 -22.02
N GLN A 659 1.02 -8.43 -21.46
CA GLN A 659 1.51 -9.78 -21.69
C GLN A 659 1.31 -10.22 -23.15
N LYS A 660 0.10 -10.01 -23.71
CA LYS A 660 -0.23 -10.40 -25.11
C LYS A 660 0.54 -9.58 -26.15
N MET A 661 0.92 -8.35 -25.83
CA MET A 661 1.70 -7.48 -26.72
C MET A 661 3.22 -7.64 -26.53
N ASN A 662 3.68 -8.77 -25.97
CA ASN A 662 5.09 -9.12 -25.72
C ASN A 662 5.85 -8.11 -24.84
N ARG A 663 5.17 -7.50 -23.89
CA ARG A 663 5.80 -6.65 -22.87
C ARG A 663 5.95 -7.46 -21.59
N ASN A 664 7.16 -7.46 -21.02
CA ASN A 664 7.42 -8.02 -19.70
C ASN A 664 6.53 -7.31 -18.68
N SER A 665 5.51 -7.98 -18.18
CA SER A 665 4.61 -7.45 -17.15
C SER A 665 4.31 -8.52 -16.11
N ALA A 666 3.95 -8.06 -14.92
CA ALA A 666 3.47 -8.94 -13.86
C ALA A 666 2.25 -9.75 -14.34
N LYS A 667 2.09 -10.95 -13.79
CA LYS A 667 0.97 -11.86 -14.09
C LYS A 667 -0.38 -11.13 -13.95
N PRO A 668 -1.27 -11.23 -14.94
CA PRO A 668 -2.62 -10.67 -14.84
C PRO A 668 -3.44 -11.43 -13.79
N GLY A 669 -4.46 -10.77 -13.23
CA GLY A 669 -5.46 -11.43 -12.39
C GLY A 669 -6.26 -12.46 -13.15
N GLN A 670 -7.12 -13.20 -12.46
CA GLN A 670 -7.91 -14.29 -13.05
C GLN A 670 -8.86 -13.81 -14.14
N TYR A 671 -8.72 -14.36 -15.35
CA TYR A 671 -9.63 -14.18 -16.47
C TYR A 671 -9.56 -15.40 -17.40
N LYS A 672 -10.58 -15.62 -18.22
CA LYS A 672 -10.61 -16.75 -19.17
C LYS A 672 -9.92 -16.38 -20.48
N THR A 673 -10.38 -15.33 -21.15
CA THR A 673 -9.82 -14.90 -22.44
C THR A 673 -9.84 -13.38 -22.63
N ILE A 674 -8.91 -12.88 -23.43
CA ILE A 674 -8.91 -11.51 -23.95
C ILE A 674 -8.79 -11.53 -25.46
N THR A 675 -9.67 -10.82 -26.17
CA THR A 675 -9.73 -10.76 -27.63
C THR A 675 -9.77 -9.31 -28.12
N GLY A 676 -9.45 -9.08 -29.40
CA GLY A 676 -9.47 -7.75 -30.00
C GLY A 676 -8.21 -6.92 -29.76
N TYR A 677 -7.24 -7.40 -29.00
CA TYR A 677 -5.98 -6.71 -28.70
C TYR A 677 -5.12 -6.48 -29.94
N GLN A 678 -5.31 -7.28 -31.01
CA GLN A 678 -4.62 -7.13 -32.28
C GLN A 678 -4.96 -5.80 -33.00
N ASN A 679 -6.05 -5.13 -32.57
CA ASN A 679 -6.42 -3.82 -33.11
C ASN A 679 -5.63 -2.67 -32.46
N LEU A 680 -4.85 -2.96 -31.41
CA LEU A 680 -4.02 -2.02 -30.68
C LEU A 680 -2.57 -2.12 -31.11
N GLU A 681 -1.92 -0.97 -31.26
CA GLU A 681 -0.48 -0.88 -31.53
C GLU A 681 0.32 -0.71 -30.25
N LYS A 682 -0.15 0.15 -29.34
CA LYS A 682 0.51 0.44 -28.07
C LYS A 682 -0.48 0.51 -26.91
N LEU A 683 -0.01 0.05 -25.77
CA LEU A 683 -0.64 0.27 -24.48
C LEU A 683 0.16 1.33 -23.71
N ILE A 684 -0.47 2.43 -23.36
CA ILE A 684 0.15 3.55 -22.64
C ILE A 684 -0.57 3.69 -21.30
N ASN A 685 0.17 3.41 -20.22
CA ASN A 685 -0.35 3.54 -18.86
C ASN A 685 0.14 4.84 -18.22
N ILE A 686 -0.78 5.66 -17.75
CA ILE A 686 -0.53 6.95 -17.13
C ILE A 686 -1.09 6.90 -15.69
N ASP A 687 -0.24 6.54 -14.75
CA ASP A 687 -0.55 6.42 -13.34
C ASP A 687 0.09 7.55 -12.51
N GLN A 688 -0.28 7.65 -11.24
CA GLN A 688 0.20 8.67 -10.30
C GLN A 688 1.61 8.37 -9.73
N SER A 689 2.29 7.31 -10.20
CA SER A 689 3.64 7.00 -9.71
C SER A 689 4.64 8.11 -10.11
N PRO A 690 5.66 8.40 -9.27
CA PRO A 690 6.64 9.43 -9.57
C PRO A 690 7.34 9.22 -10.92
N ILE A 691 7.65 10.31 -11.63
CA ILE A 691 8.41 10.28 -12.91
C ILE A 691 9.89 9.92 -12.72
N GLY A 692 10.35 9.82 -11.49
CA GLY A 692 11.71 9.40 -11.12
C GLY A 692 11.84 9.23 -9.61
N ARG A 693 12.85 8.45 -9.20
CA ARG A 693 13.09 8.12 -7.78
C ARG A 693 14.26 8.89 -7.17
N THR A 694 14.94 9.71 -7.95
CA THR A 694 16.13 10.45 -7.51
C THR A 694 15.94 11.93 -7.75
N PRO A 695 16.62 12.80 -6.98
CA PRO A 695 16.60 14.26 -7.19
C PRO A 695 17.08 14.71 -8.58
N ARG A 696 17.77 13.83 -9.34
CA ARG A 696 18.24 14.11 -10.71
C ARG A 696 17.14 14.03 -11.75
N SER A 697 16.09 13.26 -11.46
CA SER A 697 14.93 13.22 -12.35
C SER A 697 14.13 14.50 -12.17
N ASN A 698 13.82 15.17 -13.29
CA ASN A 698 13.06 16.41 -13.30
C ASN A 698 12.22 16.51 -14.59
N PRO A 699 11.27 17.45 -14.69
CA PRO A 699 10.43 17.66 -15.87
C PRO A 699 11.23 17.77 -17.19
N ALA A 700 12.31 18.54 -17.21
CA ALA A 700 13.12 18.76 -18.39
C ALA A 700 13.80 17.47 -18.91
N THR A 701 14.29 16.61 -18.00
CA THR A 701 14.93 15.34 -18.38
C THR A 701 13.90 14.30 -18.77
N TYR A 702 12.78 14.20 -18.07
CA TYR A 702 11.73 13.22 -18.33
C TYR A 702 11.07 13.41 -19.69
N THR A 703 10.77 14.66 -20.05
CA THR A 703 10.16 15.01 -21.35
C THR A 703 11.16 15.10 -22.49
N GLY A 704 12.46 14.96 -22.18
CA GLY A 704 13.52 15.06 -23.19
C GLY A 704 13.71 16.49 -23.75
N VAL A 705 13.16 17.51 -23.11
CA VAL A 705 13.45 18.93 -23.41
C VAL A 705 14.91 19.23 -23.17
N PHE A 706 15.45 18.73 -22.06
CA PHE A 706 16.81 19.01 -21.63
C PHE A 706 17.87 18.52 -22.62
N ASP A 707 17.61 17.47 -23.37
CA ASP A 707 18.51 17.01 -24.42
C ASP A 707 18.71 18.04 -25.53
N ASN A 708 17.61 18.70 -25.94
CA ASN A 708 17.65 19.76 -26.94
C ASN A 708 18.28 21.04 -26.40
N VAL A 709 18.05 21.35 -25.11
CA VAL A 709 18.70 22.52 -24.45
C VAL A 709 20.21 22.30 -24.37
N ARG A 710 20.68 21.12 -24.01
CA ARG A 710 22.12 20.80 -23.98
C ARG A 710 22.76 20.85 -25.35
N ASP A 711 22.06 20.43 -26.41
CA ASP A 711 22.53 20.56 -27.79
C ASP A 711 22.67 22.03 -28.19
N LEU A 712 21.71 22.87 -27.79
CA LEU A 712 21.74 24.30 -28.03
C LEU A 712 22.93 24.98 -27.35
N PHE A 713 23.17 24.70 -26.07
CA PHE A 713 24.28 25.23 -25.32
C PHE A 713 25.64 24.81 -25.92
N ALA A 714 25.78 23.58 -26.38
CA ALA A 714 26.97 23.10 -27.06
C ALA A 714 27.23 23.81 -28.39
N GLN A 715 26.22 24.46 -28.98
CA GLN A 715 26.32 25.19 -30.22
C GLN A 715 26.64 26.69 -30.01
N THR A 716 26.65 27.22 -28.79
CA THR A 716 27.03 28.61 -28.50
C THR A 716 28.50 28.86 -28.87
N ASN A 717 28.82 30.11 -29.19
CA ASN A 717 30.20 30.48 -29.55
C ASN A 717 31.18 30.21 -28.41
N GLU A 718 30.80 30.50 -27.18
CA GLU A 718 31.62 30.28 -25.99
C GLU A 718 31.90 28.80 -25.76
N ALA A 719 30.90 27.93 -25.88
CA ALA A 719 31.06 26.47 -25.75
C ALA A 719 32.00 25.89 -26.83
N LYS A 720 31.89 26.39 -28.07
CA LYS A 720 32.75 25.97 -29.19
C LYS A 720 34.20 26.41 -28.98
N LEU A 721 34.43 27.64 -28.51
CA LEU A 721 35.76 28.17 -28.21
C LEU A 721 36.45 27.33 -27.10
N ARG A 722 35.71 26.89 -26.11
CA ARG A 722 36.19 26.01 -25.01
C ARG A 722 36.23 24.53 -25.35
N GLY A 723 35.77 24.14 -26.54
CA GLY A 723 35.67 22.73 -26.94
C GLY A 723 34.63 21.93 -26.16
N TYR A 724 33.62 22.58 -25.59
CA TYR A 724 32.61 21.96 -24.77
C TYR A 724 31.57 21.24 -25.64
N LYS A 725 31.39 19.95 -25.40
CA LYS A 725 30.41 19.10 -26.06
C LYS A 725 29.13 18.98 -25.21
N LYS A 726 28.04 18.44 -25.77
CA LYS A 726 26.76 18.19 -25.12
C LYS A 726 26.88 17.57 -23.71
N GLY A 727 27.85 16.67 -23.51
CA GLY A 727 28.11 16.02 -22.23
C GLY A 727 28.50 16.98 -21.10
N ARG A 728 29.15 18.12 -21.42
CA ARG A 728 29.55 19.14 -20.47
C ARG A 728 28.35 19.75 -19.75
N PHE A 729 27.24 19.92 -20.44
CA PHE A 729 26.00 20.50 -19.96
C PHE A 729 25.06 19.48 -19.30
N SER A 730 25.58 18.27 -18.98
CA SER A 730 24.84 17.24 -18.24
C SER A 730 25.26 17.22 -16.78
N PHE A 731 24.32 17.39 -15.86
CA PHE A 731 24.59 17.20 -14.43
C PHE A 731 24.73 15.71 -14.02
N ASN A 732 24.49 14.76 -14.94
CA ASN A 732 24.69 13.33 -14.70
C ASN A 732 26.11 12.84 -15.06
N VAL A 733 26.86 13.59 -15.86
CA VAL A 733 28.16 13.19 -16.42
C VAL A 733 29.28 14.02 -15.77
N LYS A 734 30.41 13.37 -15.48
CA LYS A 734 31.61 14.05 -14.98
C LYS A 734 32.10 15.10 -15.98
N GLY A 735 32.69 16.16 -15.46
CA GLY A 735 33.29 17.24 -16.24
C GLY A 735 32.54 18.56 -16.17
N GLY A 736 31.19 18.58 -16.23
CA GLY A 736 30.40 19.79 -16.11
C GLY A 736 29.61 19.93 -14.83
N ARG A 737 29.38 18.85 -14.12
CA ARG A 737 28.61 18.81 -12.89
C ARG A 737 29.44 19.24 -11.68
N CYS A 738 28.78 19.68 -10.63
CA CYS A 738 29.37 19.80 -9.31
C CYS A 738 29.78 18.41 -8.78
N GLU A 739 31.05 18.20 -8.48
CA GLU A 739 31.51 16.89 -8.02
C GLU A 739 31.22 16.66 -6.52
N ALA A 740 30.96 17.68 -5.71
CA ALA A 740 30.58 17.54 -4.30
C ALA A 740 29.22 16.87 -4.16
N CYS A 741 28.20 17.38 -4.82
CA CYS A 741 26.86 16.76 -4.84
C CYS A 741 26.66 15.77 -6.00
N LYS A 742 27.69 15.57 -6.84
CA LYS A 742 27.64 14.72 -8.04
C LYS A 742 26.50 15.06 -9.00
N GLY A 743 26.05 16.31 -9.00
CA GLY A 743 24.98 16.84 -9.83
C GLY A 743 23.57 16.75 -9.24
N ASP A 744 23.42 16.35 -8.00
CA ASP A 744 22.11 16.31 -7.32
C ASP A 744 21.61 17.73 -6.95
N GLY A 745 22.52 18.68 -6.74
CA GLY A 745 22.23 20.02 -6.22
C GLY A 745 22.00 20.05 -4.70
N ILE A 746 21.70 18.90 -4.12
CA ILE A 746 21.42 18.70 -2.70
C ILE A 746 22.29 17.58 -2.15
N ILE A 747 22.53 17.60 -0.84
CA ILE A 747 23.23 16.56 -0.10
C ILE A 747 22.22 15.86 0.81
N LYS A 748 22.12 14.56 0.69
CA LYS A 748 21.32 13.72 1.57
C LYS A 748 22.10 13.44 2.84
N ILE A 749 21.55 13.81 3.99
CA ILE A 749 22.05 13.46 5.31
C ILE A 749 21.17 12.31 5.84
N GLU A 750 21.76 11.12 5.95
CA GLU A 750 21.05 9.95 6.48
C GLU A 750 20.96 10.05 8.00
N MET A 751 19.73 10.03 8.50
CA MET A 751 19.42 10.10 9.92
C MET A 751 18.92 8.73 10.38
N ASN A 752 19.74 7.96 11.10
CA ASN A 752 19.48 6.54 11.44
C ASN A 752 18.10 6.22 12.02
N PHE A 753 17.44 7.13 12.72
CA PHE A 753 16.13 6.94 13.36
C PHE A 753 15.10 8.00 12.97
N LEU A 754 15.48 8.98 12.15
CA LEU A 754 14.65 10.08 11.67
C LEU A 754 14.59 10.06 10.14
N PRO A 755 13.59 10.72 9.53
CA PRO A 755 13.59 10.91 8.08
C PRO A 755 14.88 11.58 7.60
N ASP A 756 15.38 11.14 6.45
CA ASP A 756 16.56 11.74 5.83
C ASP A 756 16.36 13.23 5.56
N VAL A 757 17.37 14.04 5.85
CA VAL A 757 17.35 15.48 5.61
C VAL A 757 18.09 15.78 4.30
N TYR A 758 17.52 16.64 3.48
CA TYR A 758 18.11 17.11 2.23
C TYR A 758 18.47 18.59 2.36
N VAL A 759 19.75 18.90 2.24
CA VAL A 759 20.25 20.28 2.31
C VAL A 759 20.84 20.70 0.97
N PRO A 760 20.72 21.99 0.56
CA PRO A 760 21.41 22.49 -0.61
C PRO A 760 22.93 22.25 -0.52
N CYS A 761 23.55 21.91 -1.64
CA CYS A 761 25.02 21.72 -1.69
C CYS A 761 25.74 23.03 -1.42
N GLU A 762 26.62 23.06 -0.44
CA GLU A 762 27.38 24.26 -0.04
C GLU A 762 28.30 24.79 -1.14
N ILE A 763 28.70 23.95 -2.11
CA ILE A 763 29.63 24.37 -3.19
C ILE A 763 28.89 24.94 -4.40
N CYS A 764 27.80 24.30 -4.83
CA CYS A 764 27.07 24.76 -6.01
C CYS A 764 25.77 25.49 -5.68
N HIS A 765 25.41 25.59 -4.40
CA HIS A 765 24.18 26.27 -3.92
C HIS A 765 22.92 25.86 -4.69
N GLY A 766 22.80 24.58 -5.03
CA GLY A 766 21.66 24.06 -5.77
C GLY A 766 21.80 24.03 -7.30
N SER A 767 22.75 24.76 -7.88
CA SER A 767 22.90 24.90 -9.35
C SER A 767 23.27 23.62 -10.10
N ARG A 768 23.75 22.55 -9.40
CA ARG A 768 24.15 21.23 -9.95
C ARG A 768 25.41 21.21 -10.79
N TYR A 769 25.94 22.36 -11.23
CA TYR A 769 27.09 22.49 -12.12
C TYR A 769 28.31 23.10 -11.44
N ASN A 770 29.48 22.97 -12.07
CA ASN A 770 30.66 23.67 -11.68
C ASN A 770 30.64 25.09 -12.31
N SER A 771 31.46 26.03 -11.75
CA SER A 771 31.51 27.41 -12.18
C SER A 771 31.84 27.61 -13.65
N GLU A 772 32.77 26.82 -14.18
CA GLU A 772 33.18 26.93 -15.59
C GLU A 772 32.05 26.61 -16.60
N THR A 773 31.16 25.67 -16.24
CA THR A 773 30.00 25.35 -17.07
C THR A 773 28.96 26.45 -17.03
N LEU A 774 28.81 27.11 -15.87
CA LEU A 774 27.85 28.22 -15.68
C LEU A 774 28.28 29.52 -16.38
N GLU A 775 29.54 29.67 -16.78
CA GLU A 775 29.99 30.80 -17.58
C GLU A 775 29.43 30.82 -19.00
N VAL A 776 29.01 29.65 -19.52
CA VAL A 776 28.41 29.56 -20.85
C VAL A 776 26.95 30.01 -20.77
N VAL A 777 26.61 31.06 -21.53
CA VAL A 777 25.25 31.62 -21.53
C VAL A 777 24.61 31.54 -22.93
N TYR A 778 23.29 31.47 -22.93
CA TYR A 778 22.44 31.59 -24.11
C TYR A 778 21.35 32.63 -23.83
N LYS A 779 21.28 33.71 -24.64
CA LYS A 779 20.38 34.85 -24.41
C LYS A 779 20.51 35.41 -22.97
N GLY A 780 21.74 35.43 -22.42
CA GLY A 780 22.02 35.96 -21.07
C GLY A 780 21.73 35.05 -19.91
N LYS A 781 21.28 33.81 -20.15
CA LYS A 781 20.99 32.81 -19.12
C LYS A 781 21.94 31.61 -19.24
N ASN A 782 22.46 31.13 -18.10
CA ASN A 782 23.25 29.93 -18.01
C ASN A 782 22.35 28.68 -17.92
N ILE A 783 22.93 27.47 -17.97
CA ILE A 783 22.18 26.21 -17.99
C ILE A 783 21.41 25.94 -16.66
N ALA A 784 21.89 26.42 -15.51
CA ALA A 784 21.17 26.27 -14.24
C ALA A 784 19.97 27.21 -14.18
N GLU A 785 20.13 28.47 -14.58
CA GLU A 785 19.04 29.45 -14.68
C GLU A 785 17.92 28.98 -15.63
N ILE A 786 18.26 28.22 -16.69
CA ILE A 786 17.24 27.58 -17.53
C ILE A 786 16.46 26.48 -16.77
N LEU A 787 17.13 25.72 -15.90
CA LEU A 787 16.44 24.72 -15.07
C LEU A 787 15.54 25.37 -14.00
N ASP A 788 15.89 26.56 -13.56
CA ASP A 788 15.11 27.31 -12.56
C ASP A 788 13.89 28.02 -13.17
N MET A 789 13.82 28.16 -14.50
CA MET A 789 12.64 28.70 -15.17
C MET A 789 11.42 27.81 -14.99
N THR A 790 10.26 28.45 -14.86
CA THR A 790 8.97 27.77 -15.05
C THR A 790 8.83 27.31 -16.52
N VAL A 791 7.99 26.30 -16.73
CA VAL A 791 7.72 25.81 -18.10
C VAL A 791 7.12 26.91 -18.98
N SER A 792 6.26 27.78 -18.43
CA SER A 792 5.70 28.94 -19.13
C SER A 792 6.77 29.93 -19.56
N GLU A 793 7.63 30.37 -18.65
CA GLU A 793 8.76 31.27 -18.99
C GLU A 793 9.72 30.65 -20.01
N ALA A 794 10.02 29.36 -19.84
CA ALA A 794 10.86 28.63 -20.80
C ALA A 794 10.21 28.54 -22.19
N THR A 795 8.89 28.43 -22.28
CA THR A 795 8.15 28.38 -23.54
C THR A 795 8.31 29.70 -24.31
N GLU A 796 8.19 30.85 -23.63
CA GLU A 796 8.42 32.16 -24.20
C GLU A 796 9.91 32.35 -24.55
N PHE A 797 10.83 31.98 -23.69
CA PHE A 797 12.27 32.12 -23.88
C PHE A 797 12.76 31.35 -25.13
N PHE A 798 12.22 30.17 -25.36
CA PHE A 798 12.59 29.30 -26.49
C PHE A 798 11.59 29.33 -27.66
N GLU A 799 10.71 30.33 -27.75
CA GLU A 799 9.69 30.44 -28.81
C GLU A 799 10.24 30.23 -30.22
N ASN A 800 11.45 30.80 -30.49
CA ASN A 800 12.14 30.75 -31.78
C ASN A 800 12.91 29.43 -32.03
N ILE A 801 12.80 28.43 -31.12
CA ILE A 801 13.43 27.12 -31.25
C ILE A 801 12.36 26.03 -31.27
N PRO A 802 11.80 25.70 -32.45
CA PRO A 802 10.61 24.84 -32.56
C PRO A 802 10.74 23.46 -31.87
N LYS A 803 11.96 22.88 -31.85
CA LYS A 803 12.22 21.59 -31.21
C LYS A 803 12.07 21.64 -29.69
N ILE A 804 12.32 22.78 -29.06
CA ILE A 804 12.17 23.00 -27.62
C ILE A 804 10.75 23.49 -27.32
N ALA A 805 10.34 24.57 -28.02
CA ALA A 805 9.05 25.22 -27.81
C ALA A 805 7.86 24.25 -27.92
N ARG A 806 7.85 23.38 -28.95
CA ARG A 806 6.79 22.37 -29.12
C ARG A 806 6.68 21.41 -27.92
N LYS A 807 7.80 20.98 -27.34
CA LYS A 807 7.82 20.09 -26.21
C LYS A 807 7.35 20.77 -24.93
N LEU A 808 7.77 22.02 -24.73
CA LEU A 808 7.34 22.84 -23.61
C LEU A 808 5.83 23.12 -23.67
N GLN A 809 5.32 23.42 -24.87
CA GLN A 809 3.90 23.67 -25.09
C GLN A 809 3.03 22.49 -24.65
N THR A 810 3.45 21.24 -24.89
CA THR A 810 2.69 20.08 -24.43
C THR A 810 2.60 19.99 -22.91
N ILE A 811 3.58 20.52 -22.16
CA ILE A 811 3.56 20.58 -20.70
C ILE A 811 2.61 21.72 -20.24
N VAL A 812 2.61 22.85 -20.94
CA VAL A 812 1.64 23.94 -20.70
C VAL A 812 0.22 23.48 -20.97
N ASP A 813 -0.01 22.75 -22.06
CA ASP A 813 -1.34 22.26 -22.47
C ASP A 813 -1.99 21.36 -21.41
N VAL A 814 -1.19 20.58 -20.65
CA VAL A 814 -1.70 19.75 -19.54
C VAL A 814 -1.81 20.52 -18.22
N GLY A 815 -1.65 21.86 -18.23
CA GLY A 815 -1.79 22.72 -17.05
C GLY A 815 -0.61 22.71 -16.09
N LEU A 816 0.62 22.37 -16.55
CA LEU A 816 1.85 22.35 -15.75
C LEU A 816 2.81 23.48 -16.07
N GLY A 817 2.30 24.61 -16.57
CA GLY A 817 3.11 25.79 -16.93
C GLY A 817 3.87 26.40 -15.74
N TYR A 818 3.35 26.27 -14.54
CA TYR A 818 3.92 26.80 -13.29
C TYR A 818 5.09 25.97 -12.72
N VAL A 819 5.24 24.71 -13.15
CA VAL A 819 6.29 23.81 -12.66
C VAL A 819 7.64 24.26 -13.21
N THR A 820 8.71 24.27 -12.37
CA THR A 820 10.05 24.59 -12.87
C THR A 820 10.68 23.42 -13.59
N LEU A 821 11.47 23.69 -14.63
CA LEU A 821 12.11 22.66 -15.46
C LEU A 821 13.03 21.73 -14.67
N GLY A 822 13.72 22.26 -13.66
CA GLY A 822 14.65 21.56 -12.80
C GLY A 822 14.04 20.98 -11.53
N GLN A 823 12.74 21.15 -11.26
CA GLN A 823 12.06 20.65 -10.07
C GLN A 823 12.28 19.16 -9.90
N SER A 824 12.67 18.73 -8.71
CA SER A 824 12.88 17.30 -8.44
C SER A 824 11.60 16.50 -8.66
N ALA A 825 11.70 15.33 -9.32
CA ALA A 825 10.59 14.42 -9.50
C ALA A 825 9.95 13.94 -8.18
N THR A 826 10.71 13.99 -7.08
CA THR A 826 10.25 13.57 -5.75
C THR A 826 9.38 14.61 -5.06
N THR A 827 9.38 15.86 -5.53
CA THR A 827 8.56 16.95 -4.99
C THR A 827 7.26 17.17 -5.76
N LEU A 828 7.10 16.52 -6.92
CA LEU A 828 5.85 16.56 -7.68
C LEU A 828 4.75 15.77 -6.97
N SER A 829 3.54 16.32 -6.96
CA SER A 829 2.34 15.60 -6.54
C SER A 829 2.03 14.45 -7.51
N GLY A 830 1.19 13.49 -7.06
CA GLY A 830 0.78 12.36 -7.91
C GLY A 830 0.09 12.82 -9.21
N GLY A 831 -0.78 13.82 -9.12
CA GLY A 831 -1.46 14.40 -10.28
C GLY A 831 -0.51 15.14 -11.24
N GLU A 832 0.48 15.89 -10.70
CA GLU A 832 1.51 16.55 -11.52
C GLU A 832 2.38 15.52 -12.26
N ALA A 833 2.80 14.45 -11.56
CA ALA A 833 3.56 13.36 -12.15
C ALA A 833 2.78 12.67 -13.28
N GLN A 834 1.49 12.45 -13.09
CA GLN A 834 0.59 11.85 -14.06
C GLN A 834 0.45 12.73 -15.31
N ARG A 835 0.18 14.02 -15.12
CA ARG A 835 0.09 15.01 -16.22
C ARG A 835 1.42 15.16 -16.97
N MET A 836 2.55 15.09 -16.25
CA MET A 836 3.87 15.11 -16.88
C MET A 836 4.10 13.88 -17.79
N LYS A 837 3.64 12.69 -17.36
CA LYS A 837 3.65 11.48 -18.21
C LYS A 837 2.80 11.69 -19.46
N LEU A 838 1.59 12.24 -19.29
CA LEU A 838 0.70 12.56 -20.41
C LEU A 838 1.38 13.51 -21.40
N ALA A 839 1.96 14.61 -20.92
CA ALA A 839 2.70 15.57 -21.75
C ALA A 839 3.83 14.90 -22.55
N SER A 840 4.57 13.98 -21.93
CA SER A 840 5.64 13.23 -22.61
C SER A 840 5.10 12.30 -23.71
N GLU A 841 3.91 11.70 -23.54
CA GLU A 841 3.29 10.87 -24.58
C GLU A 841 2.72 11.71 -25.74
N LEU A 842 2.15 12.89 -25.45
CA LEU A 842 1.66 13.83 -26.47
C LEU A 842 2.73 14.34 -27.44
N GLN A 843 4.01 14.28 -27.03
CA GLN A 843 5.14 14.65 -27.92
C GLN A 843 5.42 13.63 -29.02
N LYS A 844 4.90 12.41 -28.85
CA LYS A 844 5.14 11.30 -29.78
C LYS A 844 4.08 11.31 -30.89
N GLN A 845 4.47 10.92 -32.09
CA GLN A 845 3.50 10.74 -33.16
C GLN A 845 2.50 9.65 -32.82
N SER A 846 1.23 9.96 -32.92
CA SER A 846 0.14 9.00 -32.73
C SER A 846 -0.17 8.29 -34.04
N THR A 847 -0.47 7.00 -33.97
CA THR A 847 -0.92 6.18 -35.09
C THR A 847 -2.44 6.02 -35.11
N GLY A 848 -3.15 6.59 -34.13
CA GLY A 848 -4.60 6.41 -33.97
C GLY A 848 -5.04 5.01 -33.52
N LYS A 849 -4.11 4.18 -33.01
CA LYS A 849 -4.40 2.81 -32.55
C LYS A 849 -3.84 2.53 -31.17
N ASN A 850 -3.60 3.59 -30.39
CA ASN A 850 -3.09 3.46 -29.03
C ASN A 850 -4.26 3.38 -28.04
N LEU A 851 -4.06 2.60 -26.96
CA LEU A 851 -4.92 2.60 -25.80
C LEU A 851 -4.20 3.32 -24.65
N TYR A 852 -4.76 4.46 -24.24
CA TYR A 852 -4.33 5.20 -23.05
C TYR A 852 -5.18 4.76 -21.87
N ILE A 853 -4.56 4.34 -20.78
CA ILE A 853 -5.23 4.02 -19.50
C ILE A 853 -4.79 5.04 -18.47
N LEU A 854 -5.75 5.78 -17.92
CA LEU A 854 -5.55 6.77 -16.87
C LEU A 854 -6.35 6.37 -15.63
N ASP A 855 -5.72 6.46 -14.46
CA ASP A 855 -6.33 6.14 -13.17
C ASP A 855 -6.53 7.44 -12.40
N GLU A 856 -7.78 7.84 -12.20
CA GLU A 856 -8.22 9.07 -11.51
C GLU A 856 -7.42 10.31 -11.93
N PRO A 857 -7.41 10.69 -13.23
CA PRO A 857 -6.58 11.78 -13.73
C PRO A 857 -6.99 13.18 -13.22
N THR A 858 -8.15 13.33 -12.62
CA THR A 858 -8.65 14.60 -12.07
C THR A 858 -8.26 14.86 -10.63
N THR A 859 -7.51 13.95 -10.02
CA THR A 859 -7.03 14.07 -8.64
C THR A 859 -6.27 15.38 -8.43
N GLY A 860 -6.69 16.18 -7.44
CA GLY A 860 -6.04 17.44 -7.09
C GLY A 860 -6.24 18.57 -8.09
N LEU A 861 -7.25 18.47 -8.97
CA LEU A 861 -7.51 19.47 -10.00
C LEU A 861 -8.75 20.30 -9.68
N HIS A 862 -8.60 21.61 -9.82
CA HIS A 862 -9.73 22.53 -9.92
C HIS A 862 -10.53 22.28 -11.22
N THR A 863 -11.83 22.61 -11.24
CA THR A 863 -12.70 22.38 -12.40
C THR A 863 -12.17 23.01 -13.69
N ASP A 864 -11.48 24.16 -13.64
CA ASP A 864 -10.83 24.76 -14.80
C ASP A 864 -9.65 23.94 -15.33
N ASP A 865 -8.86 23.35 -14.42
CA ASP A 865 -7.77 22.44 -14.81
C ASP A 865 -8.33 21.15 -15.43
N ILE A 866 -9.47 20.65 -14.92
CA ILE A 866 -10.19 19.49 -15.50
C ILE A 866 -10.65 19.81 -16.93
N LYS A 867 -11.20 21.00 -17.16
CA LYS A 867 -11.62 21.46 -18.49
C LYS A 867 -10.47 21.44 -19.49
N ARG A 868 -9.28 21.91 -19.09
CA ARG A 868 -8.06 21.87 -19.90
C ARG A 868 -7.61 20.44 -20.17
N LEU A 869 -7.60 19.59 -19.14
CA LEU A 869 -7.22 18.18 -19.28
C LEU A 869 -8.16 17.44 -20.25
N LEU A 870 -9.48 17.66 -20.12
CA LEU A 870 -10.45 17.06 -21.03
C LEU A 870 -10.20 17.48 -22.49
N GLY A 871 -9.90 18.73 -22.77
CA GLY A 871 -9.54 19.18 -24.12
C GLY A 871 -8.31 18.45 -24.69
N VAL A 872 -7.37 18.05 -23.85
CA VAL A 872 -6.22 17.23 -24.25
C VAL A 872 -6.63 15.78 -24.53
N LEU A 873 -7.44 15.18 -23.66
CA LEU A 873 -7.90 13.79 -23.80
C LEU A 873 -8.81 13.64 -25.05
N GLU A 874 -9.67 14.60 -25.29
CA GLU A 874 -10.53 14.64 -26.47
C GLU A 874 -9.72 14.72 -27.77
N ARG A 875 -8.66 15.54 -27.83
CA ARG A 875 -7.75 15.58 -29.00
C ARG A 875 -7.13 14.20 -29.27
N LEU A 876 -6.72 13.46 -28.24
CA LEU A 876 -6.19 12.12 -28.41
C LEU A 876 -7.21 11.16 -29.03
N VAL A 877 -8.49 11.26 -28.62
CA VAL A 877 -9.57 10.44 -29.18
C VAL A 877 -9.87 10.85 -30.62
N ASP A 878 -9.89 12.15 -30.91
CA ASP A 878 -10.12 12.68 -32.26
C ASP A 878 -9.02 12.27 -33.27
N GLU A 879 -7.81 11.97 -32.75
CA GLU A 879 -6.71 11.35 -33.55
C GLU A 879 -6.93 9.85 -33.76
N GLY A 880 -8.04 9.25 -33.30
CA GLY A 880 -8.42 7.86 -33.45
C GLY A 880 -7.95 6.92 -32.34
N ASN A 881 -7.28 7.43 -31.29
CA ASN A 881 -6.88 6.63 -30.15
C ASN A 881 -8.07 6.30 -29.25
N THR A 882 -7.88 5.35 -28.35
CA THR A 882 -8.81 5.04 -27.29
C THR A 882 -8.28 5.61 -25.98
N VAL A 883 -9.10 6.34 -25.24
CA VAL A 883 -8.78 6.83 -23.91
C VAL A 883 -9.71 6.15 -22.92
N LEU A 884 -9.16 5.38 -22.01
CA LEU A 884 -9.88 4.71 -20.91
C LEU A 884 -9.50 5.36 -19.58
N VAL A 885 -10.48 5.90 -18.88
CA VAL A 885 -10.27 6.50 -17.58
C VAL A 885 -11.03 5.74 -16.49
N ILE A 886 -10.41 5.56 -15.33
CA ILE A 886 -11.14 5.20 -14.11
C ILE A 886 -11.46 6.52 -13.43
N GLU A 887 -12.75 6.83 -13.22
CA GLU A 887 -13.13 8.14 -12.71
C GLU A 887 -14.36 8.13 -11.81
N HIS A 888 -14.38 9.13 -10.91
CA HIS A 888 -15.49 9.45 -10.02
C HIS A 888 -16.02 10.86 -10.25
N ASN A 889 -15.24 11.72 -10.90
CA ASN A 889 -15.63 13.08 -11.19
C ASN A 889 -16.73 13.12 -12.25
N LEU A 890 -17.91 13.68 -11.87
CA LEU A 890 -19.11 13.71 -12.72
C LEU A 890 -18.93 14.59 -13.94
N ASP A 891 -18.08 15.61 -13.89
CA ASP A 891 -17.78 16.46 -15.02
C ASP A 891 -17.02 15.71 -16.13
N VAL A 892 -16.14 14.77 -15.76
CA VAL A 892 -15.48 13.88 -16.71
C VAL A 892 -16.46 12.82 -17.23
N ILE A 893 -17.23 12.22 -16.33
CA ILE A 893 -18.17 11.14 -16.67
C ILE A 893 -19.24 11.65 -17.66
N LYS A 894 -19.76 12.89 -17.51
CA LYS A 894 -20.75 13.47 -18.43
C LYS A 894 -20.19 13.71 -19.84
N THR A 895 -18.85 13.84 -19.99
CA THR A 895 -18.22 14.06 -21.30
C THR A 895 -17.85 12.76 -22.02
N ALA A 896 -17.81 11.62 -21.33
CA ALA A 896 -17.43 10.32 -21.90
C ALA A 896 -18.38 9.87 -23.03
N ASP A 897 -17.82 9.21 -24.05
CA ASP A 897 -18.60 8.61 -25.14
C ASP A 897 -19.24 7.30 -24.68
N HIS A 898 -18.54 6.54 -23.83
CA HIS A 898 -18.98 5.25 -23.31
C HIS A 898 -18.64 5.10 -21.84
N ILE A 899 -19.59 4.57 -21.05
CA ILE A 899 -19.39 4.29 -19.63
C ILE A 899 -19.54 2.80 -19.36
N ILE A 900 -18.69 2.30 -18.45
CA ILE A 900 -18.79 0.96 -17.88
C ILE A 900 -18.93 1.16 -16.37
N ASP A 901 -20.14 0.96 -15.83
CA ASP A 901 -20.44 1.20 -14.41
C ASP A 901 -20.42 -0.11 -13.63
N LEU A 902 -19.56 -0.19 -12.61
CA LEU A 902 -19.40 -1.35 -11.74
C LEU A 902 -20.08 -1.13 -10.38
N GLY A 903 -20.69 -2.20 -9.87
CA GLY A 903 -21.35 -2.14 -8.58
C GLY A 903 -22.11 -3.44 -8.27
N PRO A 904 -23.28 -3.35 -7.63
CA PRO A 904 -23.94 -2.11 -7.12
C PRO A 904 -23.23 -1.54 -5.89
N GLU A 905 -22.56 -2.37 -5.08
CA GLU A 905 -21.88 -2.00 -3.85
C GLU A 905 -20.36 -2.24 -3.93
N GLY A 906 -19.63 -1.91 -2.86
CA GLY A 906 -18.23 -2.28 -2.68
C GLY A 906 -18.04 -3.68 -2.08
N GLY A 907 -16.84 -4.26 -2.23
CA GLY A 907 -16.49 -5.58 -1.67
C GLY A 907 -17.29 -6.71 -2.30
N ASP A 908 -17.67 -7.70 -1.50
CA ASP A 908 -18.33 -8.93 -1.96
C ASP A 908 -19.71 -8.72 -2.61
N LYS A 909 -20.38 -7.63 -2.27
CA LYS A 909 -21.66 -7.22 -2.89
C LYS A 909 -21.48 -6.41 -4.17
N GLY A 910 -20.23 -6.10 -4.54
CA GLY A 910 -19.84 -5.49 -5.80
C GLY A 910 -19.39 -6.50 -6.85
N GLY A 911 -18.53 -6.03 -7.74
CA GLY A 911 -17.86 -6.88 -8.72
C GLY A 911 -18.76 -7.31 -9.89
N MET A 912 -19.85 -6.60 -10.14
CA MET A 912 -20.76 -6.82 -11.28
C MET A 912 -20.82 -5.57 -12.17
N ILE A 913 -21.19 -5.74 -13.42
CA ILE A 913 -21.52 -4.63 -14.30
C ILE A 913 -22.98 -4.24 -14.03
N VAL A 914 -23.18 -2.99 -13.61
CA VAL A 914 -24.53 -2.43 -13.37
C VAL A 914 -25.11 -1.93 -14.69
N ALA A 915 -24.31 -1.19 -15.47
CA ALA A 915 -24.72 -0.66 -16.75
C ALA A 915 -23.51 -0.42 -17.68
N THR A 916 -23.75 -0.43 -18.99
CA THR A 916 -22.82 0.01 -20.02
C THR A 916 -23.56 0.83 -21.07
N GLY A 917 -22.93 1.87 -21.60
CA GLY A 917 -23.50 2.71 -22.64
C GLY A 917 -23.11 4.17 -22.50
N THR A 918 -23.90 5.07 -23.10
CA THR A 918 -23.64 6.51 -22.98
C THR A 918 -24.10 7.06 -21.63
N PRO A 919 -23.65 8.26 -21.21
CA PRO A 919 -24.14 8.93 -20.02
C PRO A 919 -25.69 9.02 -19.96
N GLU A 920 -26.33 9.30 -21.11
CA GLU A 920 -27.80 9.40 -21.25
C GLU A 920 -28.48 8.06 -21.01
N THR A 921 -27.82 6.95 -21.30
CA THR A 921 -28.31 5.59 -21.01
C THR A 921 -28.20 5.28 -19.54
N LEU A 922 -27.06 5.64 -18.93
CA LEU A 922 -26.74 5.32 -17.54
C LEU A 922 -27.71 5.99 -16.55
N VAL A 923 -28.11 7.25 -16.78
CA VAL A 923 -29.00 8.00 -15.88
C VAL A 923 -30.40 7.42 -15.77
N ASN A 924 -30.77 6.48 -16.65
CA ASN A 924 -32.04 5.77 -16.65
C ASN A 924 -31.98 4.41 -15.94
N VAL A 925 -30.81 3.99 -15.47
CA VAL A 925 -30.62 2.72 -14.74
C VAL A 925 -30.77 2.97 -13.25
N ALA A 926 -31.82 2.46 -12.64
CA ALA A 926 -32.18 2.71 -11.23
C ALA A 926 -31.14 2.19 -10.23
N GLU A 927 -30.47 1.10 -10.56
CA GLU A 927 -29.43 0.46 -9.74
C GLU A 927 -28.08 1.19 -9.80
N SER A 928 -27.88 2.09 -10.75
CA SER A 928 -26.66 2.87 -10.89
C SER A 928 -26.63 4.07 -9.95
N TYR A 929 -25.77 4.00 -8.94
CA TYR A 929 -25.50 5.18 -8.12
C TYR A 929 -24.87 6.30 -8.95
N THR A 930 -23.92 5.98 -9.82
CA THR A 930 -23.32 6.95 -10.74
C THR A 930 -24.36 7.64 -11.60
N GLY A 931 -25.29 6.87 -12.17
CA GLY A 931 -26.40 7.40 -12.96
C GLY A 931 -27.30 8.36 -12.17
N ARG A 932 -27.60 8.03 -10.91
CA ARG A 932 -28.43 8.85 -10.02
C ARG A 932 -27.81 10.23 -9.77
N TYR A 933 -26.52 10.28 -9.42
CA TYR A 933 -25.84 11.56 -9.17
C TYR A 933 -25.54 12.34 -10.46
N LEU A 934 -25.30 11.63 -11.58
CA LEU A 934 -25.02 12.23 -12.87
C LEU A 934 -26.26 12.93 -13.46
N LYS A 935 -27.46 12.41 -13.24
CA LYS A 935 -28.70 12.88 -13.87
C LYS A 935 -28.94 14.38 -13.76
N PRO A 936 -28.97 14.98 -12.56
CA PRO A 936 -29.24 16.43 -12.42
C PRO A 936 -28.15 17.29 -13.09
N ILE A 937 -26.90 16.86 -13.08
CA ILE A 937 -25.77 17.57 -13.69
C ILE A 937 -25.86 17.49 -15.20
N LEU A 938 -26.13 16.31 -15.75
CA LEU A 938 -26.27 16.09 -17.19
C LEU A 938 -27.44 16.91 -17.77
N GLU A 939 -28.60 16.89 -17.10
CA GLU A 939 -29.79 17.67 -17.52
C GLU A 939 -29.50 19.17 -17.49
N ARG A 940 -28.95 19.68 -16.38
CA ARG A 940 -28.59 21.09 -16.20
C ARG A 940 -27.61 21.58 -17.27
N ASP A 941 -26.52 20.84 -17.47
CA ASP A 941 -25.44 21.32 -18.32
C ASP A 941 -25.70 21.06 -19.81
N THR A 942 -26.55 20.09 -20.15
CA THR A 942 -27.07 19.92 -21.51
C THR A 942 -27.94 21.11 -21.88
N ALA A 943 -28.84 21.53 -21.01
CA ALA A 943 -29.66 22.71 -21.24
C ALA A 943 -28.83 23.99 -21.44
N ARG A 944 -27.76 24.16 -20.62
CA ARG A 944 -26.83 25.30 -20.77
C ARG A 944 -26.04 25.24 -22.07
N THR A 945 -25.59 24.05 -22.48
CA THR A 945 -24.83 23.88 -23.72
C THR A 945 -25.70 24.18 -24.94
N LEU A 946 -26.95 23.76 -24.92
CA LEU A 946 -27.93 24.13 -25.98
C LEU A 946 -28.17 25.62 -26.04
N ALA A 947 -28.44 26.28 -24.93
CA ALA A 947 -28.67 27.72 -24.84
C ALA A 947 -27.46 28.57 -25.29
N ALA A 948 -26.24 28.05 -25.16
CA ALA A 948 -25.02 28.73 -25.59
C ALA A 948 -24.77 28.59 -27.12
N GLN A 949 -25.50 27.71 -27.82
CA GLN A 949 -25.42 27.54 -29.27
C GLN A 949 -26.49 28.30 -30.02
N GLU A 950 -27.58 28.73 -29.33
CA GLU A 950 -28.60 29.66 -29.82
C GLU A 950 -28.10 31.11 -29.70
#